data_93739a918d6c4a56fd7d3cffddfb9695
#
_entry.id   93739a918d6c4a56fd7d3cffddfb9695
#
_cell.length_a   1.000
_cell.length_b   1.000
_cell.length_c   1.000
_cell.angle_alpha   90.00
_cell.angle_beta   90.00
_cell.angle_gamma   90.00
#
_symmetry.space_group_name_H-M   'P 1'
#
loop_
_entity.id
_entity.type
_entity.pdbx_description
1 polymer ?
#
loop_
_entity_poly.entity_id
_entity_poly.type
_entity_poly.pdbx_seq_one_letter_code
_entity_poly.pdbx_strand_id
1 'polypeptide(L)'
;LAACSSNGAVSSNGVNDAGTLDASVDATMVADGGPADAAVALGPTPRFQLAGTTPPSFLDVPFPSDAYVSNGVVMNPIPGLENLVPRNSQYIAHALGAMNGFSRVALSLFAIDDTSVPEDGGAVSAIIDPATLPVAETDCASPTSSVFLLDLAPGAYPPFLPCRTEFHDDQPASATTPVIAAGPARGYVLQEDHEYAVVLTSRIKDTKGRALLPSADMQAVASGAASATGAIGTLYTQAYTRAAAILTSSLATDGASIVAIAPYTTMKKTEELFTLRAALEAAPVPTLAWDATTMAPMGATKFAKVAPDGGTLPAGFTASTDAWLGVATQKLPDGTDDPDVNLPVRAHDQLAAVGTAVFSATSYLQVKPNSYDDVAHATFLYDDAGAPVAQTPVKIWVTFGIPTSPMPANGYPTVILQHGLSGSREWIMGLANVFATEGWMVVGIDSVTFGARAPEPSLQVDSANEFGGSYTGPDGFADVENGSTDFFGSLLNVLAIGDQFRQAGFDTAQLVKLLRSQPDLSALATGSGTPPVIDKNNIAYFGDSLGAMEGTIASALEPRVKGWFLNVNGGSIFHELAAHSPNISKSLGEAAAINFGITSERFSWSDPLVALLQQTVEPGDPISYAGYLSFNPQPIAGVTPQPRNIIQTEALWDEVVTDEANEALARAAGWGLAVPNVGSNADLLDAAAPDANPRATPLANINPDDAGNIHDTPVSGATAVVVQCSPCSHGSDAVDSIGEDDYALPYAPPFVPLTTPLTFTEDYRSVQTLAVHLFTDAFAGTVPKVKGFTPPVRTR
;
A
#
# COMPACT_ATOMS: atom_id res chain seq x y z
N LEU A 1 6.12 5.82 -17.75
CA LEU A 1 7.22 5.01 -17.18
C LEU A 1 8.63 5.41 -17.65
N ALA A 2 8.83 6.61 -18.04
CA ALA A 2 10.14 7.10 -18.41
C ALA A 2 10.46 8.37 -17.60
N ALA A 3 10.78 8.28 -16.36
CA ALA A 3 11.43 9.37 -15.65
C ALA A 3 12.09 8.90 -14.36
N CYS A 4 13.25 8.30 -14.47
CA CYS A 4 14.27 8.32 -13.42
C CYS A 4 15.64 8.28 -14.08
N SER A 5 16.05 9.39 -14.69
CA SER A 5 17.43 9.64 -15.02
C SER A 5 17.78 11.09 -14.80
N SER A 6 18.15 11.45 -13.59
CA SER A 6 18.90 12.67 -13.32
C SER A 6 20.35 12.32 -13.03
N ASN A 7 21.22 12.52 -14.02
CA ASN A 7 22.65 12.47 -13.90
C ASN A 7 23.15 13.65 -13.05
N GLY A 8 23.52 13.36 -11.82
CA GLY A 8 24.32 14.26 -10.98
C GLY A 8 25.66 13.61 -10.67
N ALA A 9 26.66 13.89 -11.47
CA ALA A 9 28.02 13.46 -11.21
C ALA A 9 28.62 14.26 -10.02
N VAL A 10 28.95 13.58 -8.95
CA VAL A 10 29.80 14.11 -7.88
C VAL A 10 31.10 13.35 -7.88
N SER A 11 32.18 14.10 -8.04
CA SER A 11 33.56 13.66 -8.12
C SER A 11 34.05 13.00 -6.82
N SER A 12 34.65 11.83 -6.97
CA SER A 12 35.40 11.15 -5.93
C SER A 12 36.76 11.85 -5.65
N ASN A 13 36.98 12.26 -4.43
CA ASN A 13 38.34 12.48 -3.92
C ASN A 13 38.67 11.34 -2.95
N GLY A 14 39.66 10.54 -3.34
CA GLY A 14 40.19 9.49 -2.52
C GLY A 14 41.09 10.02 -1.41
N VAL A 15 41.09 9.33 -0.28
CA VAL A 15 42.19 9.34 0.68
C VAL A 15 42.44 7.90 1.09
N ASN A 16 43.58 7.41 0.71
CA ASN A 16 44.22 6.22 1.28
C ASN A 16 44.77 6.56 2.69
N ASP A 17 44.54 5.71 3.66
CA ASP A 17 45.59 5.44 4.61
C ASP A 17 45.45 4.04 5.22
N ALA A 18 46.50 3.25 5.10
CA ALA A 18 46.65 1.93 5.66
C ALA A 18 47.41 2.03 6.97
N GLY A 19 46.83 1.59 8.04
CA GLY A 19 47.49 1.46 9.35
C GLY A 19 47.28 0.05 9.91
N THR A 20 48.28 -0.79 9.69
CA THR A 20 48.44 -2.08 10.37
C THR A 20 48.84 -1.85 11.83
N LEU A 21 48.09 -2.42 12.77
CA LEU A 21 48.54 -2.61 14.14
C LEU A 21 48.53 -4.10 14.48
N ASP A 22 49.74 -4.58 14.67
CA ASP A 22 50.07 -5.92 15.19
C ASP A 22 49.94 -5.90 16.72
N ALA A 23 49.24 -6.80 17.32
CA ALA A 23 49.26 -7.04 18.77
C ALA A 23 49.06 -8.50 19.08
N SER A 24 50.16 -9.21 19.18
CA SER A 24 50.25 -10.53 19.79
C SER A 24 50.03 -10.43 21.31
N VAL A 25 49.07 -11.18 21.82
CA VAL A 25 48.93 -11.39 23.28
C VAL A 25 49.07 -12.88 23.57
N ASP A 26 50.08 -13.17 24.35
CA ASP A 26 50.49 -14.46 24.83
C ASP A 26 49.50 -14.93 25.92
N ALA A 27 48.85 -16.06 25.74
CA ALA A 27 47.93 -16.64 26.70
C ALA A 27 48.55 -17.82 27.42
N THR A 28 49.01 -17.57 28.64
CA THR A 28 49.38 -18.61 29.58
C THR A 28 48.15 -19.25 30.18
N MET A 29 47.97 -20.55 29.92
CA MET A 29 46.93 -21.40 30.54
C MET A 29 47.30 -21.67 32.00
N VAL A 30 46.35 -21.31 32.90
CA VAL A 30 46.32 -21.81 34.26
C VAL A 30 45.11 -22.77 34.37
N ALA A 31 45.41 -24.04 34.58
CA ALA A 31 44.42 -25.07 34.86
C ALA A 31 44.01 -24.96 36.35
N ASP A 32 42.78 -24.57 36.63
CA ASP A 32 42.19 -24.63 37.95
C ASP A 32 41.03 -25.65 37.94
N GLY A 33 41.17 -26.71 38.74
CA GLY A 33 40.19 -27.80 38.81
C GLY A 33 39.02 -27.43 39.74
N GLY A 34 37.97 -26.84 39.17
CA GLY A 34 36.64 -26.71 39.81
C GLY A 34 35.71 -27.87 39.40
N PRO A 35 34.60 -28.11 40.11
CA PRO A 35 33.67 -29.16 39.79
C PRO A 35 33.14 -29.00 38.37
N ALA A 36 33.03 -30.11 37.63
CA ALA A 36 32.60 -30.13 36.21
C ALA A 36 31.27 -29.39 36.05
N ASP A 37 31.37 -28.16 35.51
CA ASP A 37 30.21 -27.46 35.03
C ASP A 37 29.51 -28.34 34.01
N ALA A 38 28.20 -28.50 34.15
CA ALA A 38 27.40 -29.19 33.13
C ALA A 38 27.67 -28.49 31.81
N ALA A 39 28.19 -29.24 30.83
CA ALA A 39 28.53 -28.70 29.54
C ALA A 39 27.32 -27.89 28.99
N VAL A 40 27.48 -26.59 28.86
CA VAL A 40 26.46 -25.73 28.27
C VAL A 40 26.26 -26.26 26.84
N ALA A 41 25.04 -26.65 26.52
CA ALA A 41 24.72 -27.06 25.18
C ALA A 41 24.98 -25.89 24.22
N LEU A 42 25.88 -26.12 23.28
CA LEU A 42 26.28 -25.12 22.30
C LEU A 42 25.46 -25.31 21.01
N GLY A 43 24.87 -24.22 20.47
CA GLY A 43 24.05 -24.26 19.26
C GLY A 43 23.39 -22.92 18.95
N PRO A 44 22.57 -22.88 17.85
CA PRO A 44 21.85 -21.68 17.48
C PRO A 44 20.84 -21.33 18.59
N THR A 45 20.83 -20.05 18.95
CA THR A 45 20.04 -19.54 20.07
C THR A 45 19.39 -18.22 19.64
N PRO A 46 18.05 -18.08 19.70
CA PRO A 46 17.41 -16.78 19.52
C PRO A 46 17.93 -15.81 20.58
N ARG A 47 18.37 -14.62 20.15
CA ARG A 47 18.83 -13.59 21.06
C ARG A 47 17.68 -13.14 21.93
N PHE A 48 17.91 -13.20 23.23
CA PHE A 48 16.96 -12.74 24.22
C PHE A 48 17.71 -12.36 25.49
N GLN A 49 17.79 -11.07 25.77
CA GLN A 49 18.58 -10.50 26.84
C GLN A 49 17.73 -9.53 27.67
N LEU A 50 17.47 -9.87 28.92
CA LEU A 50 16.75 -9.03 29.88
C LEU A 50 17.68 -8.22 30.80
N ALA A 51 18.91 -8.73 30.99
CA ALA A 51 19.94 -8.10 31.78
C ALA A 51 20.73 -7.12 30.92
N GLY A 52 20.44 -5.84 31.02
CA GLY A 52 21.13 -4.83 30.23
C GLY A 52 20.54 -3.47 30.44
N THR A 53 20.36 -2.76 29.38
CA THR A 53 19.71 -1.46 29.38
C THR A 53 18.18 -1.61 29.49
N THR A 54 17.54 -0.72 30.22
CA THR A 54 16.07 -0.58 30.22
C THR A 54 15.76 0.76 29.59
N PRO A 55 15.18 0.80 28.40
CA PRO A 55 14.64 -0.30 27.56
C PRO A 55 15.74 -1.18 26.95
N PRO A 56 15.40 -2.40 26.45
CA PRO A 56 16.34 -3.25 25.73
C PRO A 56 16.76 -2.59 24.42
N SER A 57 17.97 -2.90 23.94
CA SER A 57 18.38 -2.49 22.60
C SER A 57 17.59 -3.24 21.53
N PHE A 58 17.50 -2.66 20.36
CA PHE A 58 16.83 -3.25 19.21
C PHE A 58 17.39 -4.64 18.91
N LEU A 59 16.53 -5.63 18.85
CA LEU A 59 16.84 -7.06 18.69
C LEU A 59 17.60 -7.73 19.85
N ASP A 60 17.81 -7.08 20.99
CA ASP A 60 18.17 -7.78 22.23
C ASP A 60 17.02 -8.62 22.75
N VAL A 61 15.79 -8.19 22.50
CA VAL A 61 14.57 -9.00 22.53
C VAL A 61 13.91 -8.91 21.15
N PRO A 62 13.04 -9.86 20.76
CA PRO A 62 12.37 -9.82 19.46
C PRO A 62 11.64 -8.48 19.23
N PHE A 63 11.62 -8.01 17.98
CA PHE A 63 10.82 -6.87 17.55
C PHE A 63 9.77 -7.36 16.54
N PRO A 64 8.47 -6.96 16.66
CA PRO A 64 7.89 -6.11 17.70
C PRO A 64 7.77 -6.81 19.06
N SER A 65 7.75 -6.00 20.10
CA SER A 65 7.45 -6.44 21.48
C SER A 65 6.96 -5.25 22.32
N ASP A 66 6.03 -5.50 23.21
CA ASP A 66 5.56 -4.50 24.18
C ASP A 66 6.67 -4.02 25.15
N ALA A 67 7.83 -4.69 25.15
CA ALA A 67 9.03 -4.20 25.82
C ALA A 67 9.56 -2.87 25.24
N TYR A 68 9.20 -2.54 24.00
CA TYR A 68 9.52 -1.28 23.33
C TYR A 68 8.41 -0.23 23.44
N VAL A 69 7.39 -0.46 24.27
CA VAL A 69 6.30 0.50 24.50
C VAL A 69 6.53 1.27 25.77
N SER A 70 6.36 2.58 25.73
CA SER A 70 6.40 3.46 26.91
C SER A 70 5.30 4.52 26.80
N ASN A 71 4.57 4.73 27.90
CA ASN A 71 3.45 5.69 27.94
C ASN A 71 2.39 5.49 26.84
N GLY A 72 2.17 4.24 26.40
CA GLY A 72 1.16 3.87 25.41
C GLY A 72 1.56 4.10 23.94
N VAL A 73 2.83 4.41 23.68
CA VAL A 73 3.38 4.55 22.33
C VAL A 73 4.70 3.80 22.21
N VAL A 74 5.07 3.45 20.99
CA VAL A 74 6.38 2.86 20.71
C VAL A 74 7.47 3.87 21.07
N MET A 75 8.55 3.39 21.65
CA MET A 75 9.63 4.25 22.15
C MET A 75 10.33 5.01 21.02
N ASN A 76 10.70 6.24 21.32
CA ASN A 76 11.54 7.08 20.47
C ASN A 76 12.56 7.83 21.36
N PRO A 77 13.87 7.53 21.22
CA PRO A 77 14.49 6.54 20.34
C PRO A 77 14.32 5.09 20.82
N ILE A 78 14.48 4.11 19.90
CA ILE A 78 14.71 2.72 20.23
C ILE A 78 16.23 2.51 20.28
N PRO A 79 16.83 2.19 21.46
CA PRO A 79 18.28 1.99 21.54
C PRO A 79 18.74 0.86 20.62
N GLY A 80 19.88 1.04 19.96
CA GLY A 80 20.46 0.00 19.07
C GLY A 80 19.83 -0.09 17.69
N LEU A 81 18.80 0.68 17.39
CA LEU A 81 18.22 0.71 16.03
C LEU A 81 19.25 1.14 14.96
N GLU A 82 20.21 1.96 15.37
CA GLU A 82 21.35 2.37 14.53
C GLU A 82 22.26 1.21 14.08
N ASN A 83 22.17 0.07 14.73
CA ASN A 83 22.92 -1.13 14.32
C ASN A 83 22.30 -1.78 13.06
N LEU A 84 20.99 -1.63 12.87
CA LEU A 84 20.32 -2.05 11.64
C LEU A 84 20.29 -0.90 10.62
N VAL A 85 20.06 0.33 11.09
CA VAL A 85 19.90 1.53 10.25
C VAL A 85 21.05 2.50 10.60
N PRO A 86 22.24 2.35 10.00
CA PRO A 86 23.45 3.05 10.44
C PRO A 86 23.44 4.56 10.19
N ARG A 87 22.54 5.03 9.32
CA ARG A 87 22.35 6.46 9.08
C ARG A 87 20.89 6.83 9.29
N ASN A 88 20.64 7.99 9.84
CA ASN A 88 19.31 8.57 9.94
C ASN A 88 18.27 7.69 10.65
N SER A 89 18.67 6.75 11.49
CA SER A 89 17.77 5.89 12.28
C SER A 89 16.73 6.66 13.08
N GLN A 90 17.04 7.92 13.47
CA GLN A 90 16.13 8.80 14.20
C GLN A 90 14.83 9.08 13.44
N TYR A 91 14.82 9.04 12.12
CA TYR A 91 13.59 9.26 11.32
C TYR A 91 12.65 8.06 11.40
N ILE A 92 13.18 6.83 11.30
CA ILE A 92 12.40 5.62 11.53
C ILE A 92 11.92 5.57 12.99
N ALA A 93 12.79 5.86 13.95
CA ALA A 93 12.41 5.89 15.37
C ALA A 93 11.31 6.93 15.64
N HIS A 94 11.36 8.10 14.98
CA HIS A 94 10.31 9.11 15.05
C HIS A 94 8.96 8.57 14.53
N ALA A 95 8.96 7.93 13.37
CA ALA A 95 7.76 7.37 12.77
C ALA A 95 7.16 6.24 13.64
N LEU A 96 8.00 5.36 14.16
CA LEU A 96 7.58 4.33 15.12
C LEU A 96 7.01 4.95 16.39
N GLY A 97 7.61 6.02 16.90
CA GLY A 97 7.16 6.74 18.11
C GLY A 97 5.78 7.41 17.97
N ALA A 98 5.28 7.57 16.75
CA ALA A 98 3.92 8.03 16.50
C ALA A 98 2.86 6.91 16.62
N MET A 99 3.29 5.64 16.77
CA MET A 99 2.41 4.47 16.82
C MET A 99 2.03 4.14 18.26
N ASN A 100 0.75 3.81 18.49
CA ASN A 100 0.21 3.39 19.79
C ASN A 100 0.19 1.86 19.95
N GLY A 101 0.94 1.15 19.16
CA GLY A 101 1.08 -0.30 19.11
C GLY A 101 1.84 -0.72 17.86
N PHE A 102 1.78 -1.99 17.54
CA PHE A 102 2.54 -2.56 16.45
C PHE A 102 1.66 -2.93 15.26
N SER A 103 2.28 -3.20 14.14
CA SER A 103 1.61 -3.54 12.89
C SER A 103 0.74 -4.78 13.00
N ARG A 104 -0.38 -4.76 12.31
CA ARG A 104 -1.35 -5.85 12.18
C ARG A 104 -0.97 -6.85 11.09
N VAL A 105 0.02 -6.51 10.26
CA VAL A 105 0.50 -7.32 9.13
C VAL A 105 2.01 -7.51 9.12
N ALA A 106 2.77 -6.76 9.92
CA ALA A 106 4.22 -6.83 9.94
C ALA A 106 4.75 -8.07 10.68
N LEU A 107 6.03 -8.32 10.48
CA LEU A 107 6.71 -9.53 10.92
C LEU A 107 7.43 -9.31 12.24
N SER A 108 7.46 -10.34 13.07
CA SER A 108 8.33 -10.43 14.23
C SER A 108 9.72 -10.92 13.81
N LEU A 109 10.73 -10.18 14.23
CA LEU A 109 12.13 -10.40 13.91
C LEU A 109 12.85 -11.01 15.12
N PHE A 110 13.46 -12.16 14.91
CA PHE A 110 14.23 -12.86 15.95
C PHE A 110 15.69 -12.98 15.48
N ALA A 111 16.58 -12.21 16.09
CA ALA A 111 18.00 -12.36 15.85
C ALA A 111 18.50 -13.72 16.35
N ILE A 112 19.35 -14.39 15.58
CA ILE A 112 19.86 -15.75 15.90
C ILE A 112 21.37 -15.67 16.12
N ASP A 113 21.80 -16.00 17.31
CA ASP A 113 23.20 -16.14 17.67
C ASP A 113 23.62 -17.62 17.64
N ASP A 114 24.85 -17.92 17.23
CA ASP A 114 25.42 -19.26 17.39
C ASP A 114 26.50 -19.20 18.48
N THR A 115 26.27 -19.89 19.55
CA THR A 115 27.18 -19.96 20.70
C THR A 115 28.23 -21.06 20.56
N SER A 116 28.22 -21.80 19.44
CA SER A 116 29.24 -22.82 19.18
C SER A 116 30.57 -22.16 18.83
N VAL A 117 31.66 -22.69 19.41
CA VAL A 117 33.00 -22.26 19.04
C VAL A 117 33.43 -22.99 17.76
N PRO A 118 33.85 -22.28 16.70
CA PRO A 118 34.32 -22.90 15.46
C PRO A 118 35.56 -23.76 15.72
N GLU A 119 35.67 -24.91 15.06
CA GLU A 119 36.88 -25.74 15.12
C GLU A 119 38.15 -25.04 14.62
N ASP A 120 37.97 -24.05 13.75
CA ASP A 120 39.03 -23.25 13.11
C ASP A 120 39.19 -21.84 13.67
N GLY A 121 38.44 -21.47 14.71
CA GLY A 121 38.49 -20.14 15.32
C GLY A 121 37.81 -19.04 14.53
N GLY A 122 37.11 -19.32 13.41
CA GLY A 122 36.35 -18.37 12.63
C GLY A 122 35.02 -18.00 13.28
N ALA A 123 34.40 -16.90 12.82
CA ALA A 123 33.04 -16.59 13.21
C ALA A 123 32.03 -17.62 12.67
N VAL A 124 31.18 -18.16 13.52
CA VAL A 124 30.10 -19.05 13.10
C VAL A 124 28.84 -18.22 12.88
N SER A 125 28.33 -18.28 11.67
CA SER A 125 26.98 -17.82 11.39
C SER A 125 26.02 -19.01 11.56
N ALA A 126 24.97 -18.83 12.37
CA ALA A 126 23.90 -19.81 12.44
C ALA A 126 23.14 -19.79 11.11
N ILE A 127 23.11 -20.92 10.42
CA ILE A 127 22.34 -21.09 9.20
C ILE A 127 21.17 -22.01 9.56
N ILE A 128 19.97 -21.44 9.61
CA ILE A 128 18.77 -22.21 9.86
C ILE A 128 18.43 -23.05 8.63
N ASP A 129 18.01 -24.30 8.85
CA ASP A 129 17.48 -25.16 7.80
C ASP A 129 16.04 -24.72 7.47
N PRO A 130 15.79 -24.11 6.30
CA PRO A 130 14.46 -23.65 5.93
C PRO A 130 13.41 -24.76 5.94
N ALA A 131 13.80 -26.01 5.70
CA ALA A 131 12.88 -27.16 5.74
C ALA A 131 12.30 -27.42 7.14
N THR A 132 12.85 -26.80 8.18
CA THR A 132 12.33 -26.87 9.56
C THR A 132 11.39 -25.73 9.92
N LEU A 133 11.21 -24.75 9.03
CA LEU A 133 10.23 -23.68 9.16
C LEU A 133 8.90 -24.09 8.50
N PRO A 134 7.77 -23.52 8.91
CA PRO A 134 6.50 -23.67 8.21
C PRO A 134 6.64 -23.24 6.73
N VAL A 135 6.16 -24.06 5.80
CA VAL A 135 6.20 -23.78 4.37
C VAL A 135 4.87 -23.15 3.92
N ALA A 136 3.76 -23.83 4.26
CA ALA A 136 2.45 -23.28 4.01
C ALA A 136 2.00 -22.40 5.19
N GLU A 137 1.33 -21.30 4.89
CA GLU A 137 0.83 -20.38 5.92
C GLU A 137 -0.09 -21.07 6.94
N THR A 138 -0.80 -22.12 6.52
CA THR A 138 -1.65 -22.94 7.40
C THR A 138 -0.85 -23.86 8.32
N ASP A 139 0.42 -24.11 8.04
CA ASP A 139 1.26 -25.00 8.86
C ASP A 139 1.46 -24.42 10.27
N CYS A 140 1.44 -23.10 10.42
CA CYS A 140 1.52 -22.43 11.72
C CYS A 140 0.37 -22.81 12.68
N ALA A 141 -0.76 -23.20 12.15
CA ALA A 141 -1.90 -23.66 12.95
C ALA A 141 -1.82 -25.17 13.25
N SER A 142 -0.83 -25.90 12.68
CA SER A 142 -0.62 -27.30 12.96
C SER A 142 -0.07 -27.51 14.39
N PRO A 143 -0.53 -28.51 15.13
CA PRO A 143 0.04 -28.86 16.45
C PRO A 143 1.54 -29.19 16.41
N THR A 144 2.07 -29.57 15.25
CA THR A 144 3.47 -29.93 15.05
C THR A 144 4.31 -28.83 14.47
N SER A 145 3.75 -27.61 14.31
CA SER A 145 4.48 -26.46 13.79
C SER A 145 5.73 -26.14 14.60
N SER A 146 6.75 -25.65 13.94
CA SER A 146 7.97 -25.15 14.58
C SER A 146 7.84 -23.67 14.99
N VAL A 147 6.93 -22.93 14.34
CA VAL A 147 6.58 -21.54 14.62
C VAL A 147 5.08 -21.40 14.78
N PHE A 148 4.65 -20.62 15.74
CA PHE A 148 3.24 -20.32 15.96
C PHE A 148 3.01 -18.82 16.01
N LEU A 149 1.94 -18.36 15.38
CA LEU A 149 1.33 -17.05 15.66
C LEU A 149 0.10 -17.31 16.54
N LEU A 150 0.10 -16.75 17.73
CA LEU A 150 -0.93 -16.98 18.74
C LEU A 150 -1.71 -15.70 19.06
N ASP A 151 -3.02 -15.82 19.10
CA ASP A 151 -3.87 -14.89 19.82
C ASP A 151 -3.79 -15.19 21.32
N LEU A 152 -3.26 -14.25 22.10
CA LEU A 152 -3.10 -14.43 23.54
C LEU A 152 -4.38 -14.16 24.34
N ALA A 153 -5.42 -13.63 23.69
CA ALA A 153 -6.75 -13.39 24.27
C ALA A 153 -7.86 -13.80 23.30
N PRO A 154 -7.91 -15.07 22.83
CA PRO A 154 -8.64 -15.48 21.63
C PRO A 154 -10.18 -15.40 21.73
N GLY A 155 -10.74 -15.15 22.88
CA GLY A 155 -12.19 -15.08 23.07
C GLY A 155 -12.90 -16.36 22.55
N ALA A 156 -13.75 -16.22 21.55
CA ALA A 156 -14.48 -17.32 20.94
C ALA A 156 -13.76 -17.98 19.74
N TYR A 157 -12.64 -17.45 19.31
CA TYR A 157 -11.90 -17.90 18.13
C TYR A 157 -10.72 -18.83 18.51
N PRO A 158 -10.29 -19.70 17.59
CA PRO A 158 -9.09 -20.51 17.81
C PRO A 158 -7.86 -19.61 18.05
N PRO A 159 -6.99 -19.96 18.99
CA PRO A 159 -5.81 -19.14 19.30
C PRO A 159 -4.70 -19.26 18.25
N PHE A 160 -4.75 -20.24 17.36
CA PHE A 160 -3.73 -20.49 16.33
C PHE A 160 -4.11 -19.76 15.05
N LEU A 161 -3.21 -18.92 14.57
CA LEU A 161 -3.42 -18.09 13.38
C LEU A 161 -2.51 -18.53 12.24
N PRO A 162 -2.94 -18.35 10.98
CA PRO A 162 -2.07 -18.61 9.84
C PRO A 162 -0.91 -17.60 9.86
N CYS A 163 0.29 -18.12 9.56
CA CYS A 163 1.48 -17.28 9.55
C CYS A 163 2.40 -17.61 8.38
N ARG A 164 3.35 -16.74 8.12
CA ARG A 164 4.46 -16.97 7.19
C ARG A 164 5.78 -16.75 7.90
N THR A 165 6.82 -17.40 7.40
CA THR A 165 8.14 -17.38 8.02
C THR A 165 9.22 -17.36 6.95
N GLU A 166 10.33 -16.69 7.25
CA GLU A 166 11.54 -16.73 6.42
C GLU A 166 12.78 -16.59 7.30
N PHE A 167 13.90 -17.13 6.82
CA PHE A 167 15.19 -16.97 7.46
C PHE A 167 16.12 -16.13 6.55
N HIS A 168 16.62 -15.06 7.10
CA HIS A 168 17.61 -14.18 6.48
C HIS A 168 18.99 -14.40 7.08
N ASP A 169 19.93 -14.85 6.29
CA ASP A 169 21.35 -14.90 6.61
C ASP A 169 22.18 -13.84 5.84
N ASP A 170 21.61 -13.31 4.78
CA ASP A 170 22.17 -12.29 3.89
C ASP A 170 21.73 -10.88 4.31
N GLN A 171 21.93 -10.56 5.56
CA GLN A 171 21.54 -9.25 6.08
C GLN A 171 22.14 -8.11 5.24
N PRO A 172 21.44 -6.96 5.10
CA PRO A 172 22.08 -5.75 4.61
C PRO A 172 23.42 -5.54 5.30
N ALA A 173 24.40 -4.99 4.61
CA ALA A 173 25.79 -4.91 5.07
C ALA A 173 25.99 -4.31 6.49
N SER A 174 24.96 -3.70 7.05
CA SER A 174 24.92 -3.16 8.42
C SER A 174 24.47 -4.16 9.48
N ALA A 175 23.75 -5.22 9.11
CA ALA A 175 23.24 -6.20 10.06
C ALA A 175 24.19 -7.39 10.15
N THR A 176 24.72 -7.65 11.34
CA THR A 176 25.73 -8.68 11.58
C THR A 176 25.14 -10.00 12.08
N THR A 177 23.84 -10.06 12.28
CA THR A 177 23.16 -11.21 12.91
C THR A 177 22.04 -11.71 12.01
N PRO A 178 22.02 -13.02 11.68
CA PRO A 178 20.92 -13.62 10.96
C PRO A 178 19.59 -13.48 11.70
N VAL A 179 18.47 -13.41 10.96
CA VAL A 179 17.15 -13.17 11.52
C VAL A 179 16.13 -14.20 11.01
N ILE A 180 15.34 -14.78 11.92
CA ILE A 180 14.08 -15.41 11.56
C ILE A 180 13.00 -14.33 11.60
N ALA A 181 12.34 -14.11 10.48
CA ALA A 181 11.16 -13.28 10.36
C ALA A 181 9.90 -14.17 10.39
N ALA A 182 8.90 -13.81 11.19
CA ALA A 182 7.66 -14.56 11.28
C ALA A 182 6.49 -13.65 11.65
N GLY A 183 5.34 -13.83 11.03
CA GLY A 183 4.16 -13.01 11.31
C GLY A 183 2.92 -13.48 10.56
N PRO A 184 1.87 -12.67 10.48
CA PRO A 184 0.62 -13.05 9.83
C PRO A 184 0.82 -13.52 8.38
N ALA A 185 0.01 -14.46 7.97
CA ALA A 185 -0.11 -14.87 6.59
C ALA A 185 -0.44 -13.68 5.68
N ARG A 186 -0.09 -13.77 4.40
CA ARG A 186 -0.43 -12.71 3.43
C ARG A 186 -1.92 -12.40 3.44
N GLY A 187 -2.27 -11.12 3.56
CA GLY A 187 -3.66 -10.68 3.60
C GLY A 187 -4.42 -11.07 4.88
N TYR A 188 -3.76 -11.63 5.87
CA TYR A 188 -4.35 -11.88 7.18
C TYR A 188 -4.07 -10.70 8.11
N VAL A 189 -5.07 -9.85 8.32
CA VAL A 189 -4.96 -8.63 9.13
C VAL A 189 -5.41 -8.92 10.55
N LEU A 190 -4.51 -8.75 11.53
CA LEU A 190 -4.81 -8.92 12.95
C LEU A 190 -5.81 -7.85 13.44
N GLN A 191 -6.50 -8.12 14.54
CA GLN A 191 -7.40 -7.15 15.15
C GLN A 191 -6.62 -5.97 15.74
N GLU A 192 -7.23 -4.80 15.80
CA GLU A 192 -6.66 -3.63 16.47
C GLU A 192 -6.76 -3.77 18.01
N ASP A 193 -5.82 -3.13 18.72
CA ASP A 193 -5.80 -3.06 20.19
C ASP A 193 -5.92 -4.47 20.82
N HIS A 194 -5.15 -5.42 20.25
CA HIS A 194 -5.25 -6.83 20.65
C HIS A 194 -3.87 -7.45 20.79
N GLU A 195 -3.72 -8.38 21.73
CA GLU A 195 -2.43 -8.94 22.11
C GLU A 195 -2.16 -10.28 21.43
N TYR A 196 -1.04 -10.35 20.73
CA TYR A 196 -0.56 -11.53 20.02
C TYR A 196 0.84 -11.93 20.46
N ALA A 197 1.26 -13.12 20.06
CA ALA A 197 2.64 -13.52 20.18
C ALA A 197 3.07 -14.42 19.02
N VAL A 198 4.27 -14.16 18.51
CA VAL A 198 4.98 -15.14 17.69
C VAL A 198 5.86 -15.97 18.60
N VAL A 199 5.82 -17.31 18.43
CA VAL A 199 6.54 -18.28 19.27
C VAL A 199 7.41 -19.15 18.39
N LEU A 200 8.71 -19.22 18.70
CA LEU A 200 9.65 -20.16 18.12
C LEU A 200 9.85 -21.35 19.05
N THR A 201 9.95 -22.56 18.47
CA THR A 201 10.17 -23.80 19.23
C THR A 201 11.48 -24.48 18.91
N SER A 202 11.91 -25.44 19.74
CA SER A 202 13.07 -26.29 19.51
C SER A 202 12.94 -27.26 18.34
N ARG A 203 11.81 -27.23 17.61
CA ARG A 203 11.63 -27.95 16.34
C ARG A 203 12.41 -27.33 15.20
N ILE A 204 12.69 -26.02 15.27
CA ILE A 204 13.56 -25.33 14.33
C ILE A 204 14.99 -25.86 14.52
N LYS A 205 15.65 -26.18 13.44
CA LYS A 205 17.02 -26.68 13.43
C LYS A 205 17.89 -25.88 12.48
N ASP A 206 19.18 -25.94 12.75
CA ASP A 206 20.16 -25.46 11.78
C ASP A 206 20.48 -26.53 10.72
N THR A 207 21.27 -26.18 9.73
CA THR A 207 21.72 -27.08 8.64
C THR A 207 22.58 -28.23 9.10
N LYS A 208 23.06 -28.20 10.36
CA LYS A 208 23.78 -29.29 11.02
C LYS A 208 22.84 -30.20 11.82
N GLY A 209 21.53 -29.94 11.80
CA GLY A 209 20.53 -30.71 12.53
C GLY A 209 20.41 -30.38 14.02
N ARG A 210 21.12 -29.34 14.53
CA ARG A 210 21.04 -28.91 15.92
C ARG A 210 19.77 -28.09 16.12
N ALA A 211 18.99 -28.42 17.15
CA ALA A 211 17.78 -27.66 17.51
C ALA A 211 18.14 -26.26 18.06
N LEU A 212 17.25 -25.29 17.86
CA LEU A 212 17.34 -24.01 18.57
C LEU A 212 17.28 -24.22 20.08
N LEU A 213 18.11 -23.50 20.83
CA LEU A 213 18.20 -23.53 22.28
C LEU A 213 17.66 -22.22 22.88
N PRO A 214 16.93 -22.27 23.99
CA PRO A 214 16.51 -21.05 24.70
C PRO A 214 17.75 -20.38 25.36
N SER A 215 17.82 -19.06 25.31
CA SER A 215 18.83 -18.29 26.07
C SER A 215 18.64 -18.47 27.59
N ALA A 216 19.64 -18.08 28.38
CA ALA A 216 19.53 -18.12 29.86
C ALA A 216 18.36 -17.26 30.38
N ASP A 217 18.16 -16.09 29.80
CA ASP A 217 17.04 -15.21 30.17
C ASP A 217 15.70 -15.80 29.73
N MET A 218 15.64 -16.51 28.60
CA MET A 218 14.42 -17.21 28.19
C MET A 218 14.09 -18.38 29.12
N GLN A 219 15.10 -19.08 29.65
CA GLN A 219 14.93 -20.11 30.70
C GLN A 219 14.44 -19.48 32.00
N ALA A 220 14.92 -18.27 32.34
CA ALA A 220 14.43 -17.54 33.52
C ALA A 220 12.96 -17.11 33.34
N VAL A 221 12.55 -16.74 32.10
CA VAL A 221 11.14 -16.48 31.77
C VAL A 221 10.32 -17.74 31.92
N ALA A 222 10.76 -18.85 31.40
CA ALA A 222 10.05 -20.14 31.45
C ALA A 222 9.86 -20.64 32.89
N SER A 223 10.83 -20.40 33.76
CA SER A 223 10.75 -20.76 35.19
C SER A 223 10.01 -19.75 36.04
N GLY A 224 9.66 -18.58 35.50
CA GLY A 224 9.04 -17.46 36.22
C GLY A 224 10.05 -16.61 37.02
N ALA A 225 11.33 -16.94 37.01
CA ALA A 225 12.37 -16.18 37.73
C ALA A 225 12.57 -14.77 37.17
N ALA A 226 12.35 -14.58 35.87
CA ALA A 226 12.46 -13.28 35.22
C ALA A 226 11.47 -12.23 35.75
N SER A 227 10.34 -12.61 36.33
CA SER A 227 9.40 -11.68 36.96
C SER A 227 10.01 -10.85 38.09
N ALA A 228 11.08 -11.34 38.69
CA ALA A 228 11.79 -10.61 39.79
C ALA A 228 12.77 -9.55 39.22
N THR A 229 13.03 -9.51 37.92
CA THR A 229 14.00 -8.60 37.30
C THR A 229 13.39 -7.27 36.86
N GLY A 230 12.07 -7.10 36.91
CA GLY A 230 11.38 -5.86 36.60
C GLY A 230 10.16 -6.02 35.68
N ALA A 231 9.67 -4.90 35.13
CA ALA A 231 8.44 -4.88 34.37
C ALA A 231 8.56 -5.72 33.07
N ILE A 232 9.67 -5.66 32.34
CA ILE A 232 9.89 -6.42 31.13
C ILE A 232 9.94 -7.93 31.39
N GLY A 233 10.66 -8.35 32.46
CA GLY A 233 10.66 -9.77 32.88
C GLY A 233 9.27 -10.26 33.26
N THR A 234 8.46 -9.42 33.88
CA THR A 234 7.07 -9.71 34.23
C THR A 234 6.22 -9.86 32.97
N LEU A 235 6.33 -8.95 32.00
CA LEU A 235 5.63 -8.98 30.71
C LEU A 235 5.89 -10.30 29.98
N TYR A 236 7.15 -10.65 29.78
CA TYR A 236 7.52 -11.87 29.08
C TYR A 236 7.09 -13.13 29.84
N THR A 237 7.18 -13.14 31.18
CA THR A 237 6.72 -14.29 31.98
C THR A 237 5.22 -14.51 31.86
N GLN A 238 4.42 -13.42 31.81
CA GLN A 238 2.97 -13.51 31.66
C GLN A 238 2.61 -13.99 30.24
N ALA A 239 3.24 -13.44 29.21
CA ALA A 239 3.02 -13.85 27.80
C ALA A 239 3.43 -15.32 27.59
N TYR A 240 4.59 -15.73 28.12
CA TYR A 240 5.06 -17.10 28.07
C TYR A 240 4.07 -18.07 28.73
N THR A 241 3.58 -17.71 29.92
CA THR A 241 2.62 -18.57 30.66
C THR A 241 1.36 -18.81 29.86
N ARG A 242 0.83 -17.76 29.20
CA ARG A 242 -0.36 -17.91 28.33
C ARG A 242 -0.06 -18.73 27.09
N ALA A 243 1.05 -18.45 26.40
CA ALA A 243 1.47 -19.19 25.22
C ALA A 243 1.71 -20.68 25.53
N ALA A 244 2.42 -20.98 26.64
CA ALA A 244 2.65 -22.35 27.08
C ALA A 244 1.34 -23.10 27.41
N ALA A 245 0.37 -22.42 28.03
CA ALA A 245 -0.95 -23.00 28.28
C ALA A 245 -1.69 -23.35 26.97
N ILE A 246 -1.65 -22.48 25.96
CA ILE A 246 -2.21 -22.72 24.64
C ILE A 246 -1.50 -23.89 23.94
N LEU A 247 -0.17 -23.93 24.02
CA LEU A 247 0.68 -24.90 23.32
C LEU A 247 0.86 -26.22 24.07
N THR A 248 0.27 -26.40 25.26
CA THR A 248 0.49 -27.60 26.10
C THR A 248 0.33 -28.91 25.34
N SER A 249 -0.76 -29.08 24.61
CA SER A 249 -1.00 -30.31 23.85
C SER A 249 -0.06 -30.47 22.65
N SER A 250 0.26 -29.37 21.99
CA SER A 250 1.13 -29.34 20.82
C SER A 250 2.58 -29.71 21.17
N LEU A 251 3.11 -29.15 22.26
CA LEU A 251 4.49 -29.39 22.70
C LEU A 251 4.65 -30.78 23.33
N ALA A 252 3.60 -31.33 23.93
CA ALA A 252 3.61 -32.67 24.52
C ALA A 252 3.75 -33.79 23.48
N THR A 253 3.48 -33.55 22.19
CA THR A 253 3.53 -34.58 21.16
C THR A 253 4.92 -35.14 20.91
N ASP A 254 5.96 -34.34 21.07
CA ASP A 254 7.36 -34.68 20.79
C ASP A 254 8.34 -34.15 21.85
N GLY A 255 7.85 -33.51 22.92
CA GLY A 255 8.69 -32.92 23.96
C GLY A 255 9.40 -31.61 23.55
N ALA A 256 8.93 -30.96 22.48
CA ALA A 256 9.46 -29.66 22.07
C ALA A 256 9.25 -28.59 23.15
N SER A 257 10.09 -27.56 23.13
CA SER A 257 10.03 -26.44 24.07
C SER A 257 9.91 -25.11 23.33
N ILE A 258 9.33 -24.11 23.99
CA ILE A 258 9.39 -22.72 23.55
C ILE A 258 10.82 -22.22 23.75
N VAL A 259 11.44 -21.69 22.69
CA VAL A 259 12.80 -21.15 22.71
C VAL A 259 12.86 -19.63 22.60
N ALA A 260 11.82 -19.01 22.04
CA ALA A 260 11.65 -17.56 22.02
C ALA A 260 10.17 -17.20 21.86
N ILE A 261 9.82 -15.99 22.32
CA ILE A 261 8.49 -15.42 22.21
C ILE A 261 8.59 -13.92 21.95
N ALA A 262 7.78 -13.42 21.05
CA ALA A 262 7.61 -12.00 20.74
C ALA A 262 6.17 -11.58 21.06
N PRO A 263 5.88 -11.15 22.29
CA PRO A 263 4.54 -10.65 22.65
C PRO A 263 4.42 -9.18 22.25
N TYR A 264 3.32 -8.82 21.59
CA TYR A 264 3.04 -7.45 21.17
C TYR A 264 1.54 -7.17 21.08
N THR A 265 1.20 -5.90 21.27
CA THR A 265 -0.14 -5.38 21.10
C THR A 265 -0.23 -4.62 19.78
N THR A 266 -1.24 -4.91 18.98
CA THR A 266 -1.46 -4.25 17.69
C THR A 266 -1.93 -2.81 17.86
N MET A 267 -1.56 -1.94 16.90
CA MET A 267 -1.98 -0.54 16.92
C MET A 267 -3.49 -0.37 16.69
N LYS A 268 -4.00 0.77 17.14
CA LYS A 268 -5.37 1.21 16.93
C LYS A 268 -5.36 2.59 16.26
N LYS A 269 -5.36 2.60 14.93
CA LYS A 269 -5.18 3.82 14.13
C LYS A 269 -6.30 4.09 13.11
N THR A 270 -7.09 3.08 12.70
CA THR A 270 -8.13 3.29 11.70
C THR A 270 -9.33 4.07 12.25
N GLU A 271 -9.65 3.94 13.55
CA GLU A 271 -10.74 4.66 14.20
C GLU A 271 -10.60 6.18 14.10
N GLU A 272 -9.36 6.69 14.05
CA GLU A 272 -9.12 8.14 13.89
C GLU A 272 -9.82 8.67 12.64
N LEU A 273 -9.66 7.98 11.50
CA LEU A 273 -10.22 8.43 10.22
C LEU A 273 -11.75 8.32 10.19
N PHE A 274 -12.34 7.31 10.83
CA PHE A 274 -13.80 7.22 11.01
C PHE A 274 -14.34 8.34 11.90
N THR A 275 -13.59 8.75 12.92
CA THR A 275 -13.93 9.90 13.77
C THR A 275 -13.91 11.19 12.95
N LEU A 276 -12.88 11.40 12.12
CA LEU A 276 -12.83 12.54 11.22
C LEU A 276 -13.99 12.52 10.21
N ARG A 277 -14.33 11.35 9.71
CA ARG A 277 -15.46 11.18 8.79
C ARG A 277 -16.79 11.54 9.46
N ALA A 278 -16.98 11.16 10.73
CA ALA A 278 -18.16 11.55 11.49
C ALA A 278 -18.23 13.08 11.71
N ALA A 279 -17.08 13.70 12.02
CA ALA A 279 -16.99 15.16 12.14
C ALA A 279 -17.28 15.86 10.81
N LEU A 280 -16.81 15.32 9.69
CA LEU A 280 -17.14 15.83 8.35
C LEU A 280 -18.65 15.86 8.11
N GLU A 281 -19.39 14.85 8.55
CA GLU A 281 -20.84 14.83 8.33
C GLU A 281 -21.55 16.01 9.01
N ALA A 282 -21.08 16.41 10.19
CA ALA A 282 -21.60 17.55 10.94
C ALA A 282 -21.09 18.92 10.42
N ALA A 283 -20.01 18.95 9.67
CA ALA A 283 -19.42 20.18 9.18
C ALA A 283 -20.29 20.84 8.08
N PRO A 284 -20.14 22.14 7.81
CA PRO A 284 -20.76 22.77 6.65
C PRO A 284 -20.41 22.07 5.33
N VAL A 285 -21.31 22.14 4.36
CA VAL A 285 -21.05 21.66 3.01
C VAL A 285 -20.00 22.56 2.36
N PRO A 286 -18.96 22.02 1.72
CA PRO A 286 -18.02 22.81 0.94
C PRO A 286 -18.75 23.58 -0.17
N THR A 287 -18.25 24.78 -0.50
CA THR A 287 -18.79 25.58 -1.59
C THR A 287 -17.88 25.50 -2.80
N LEU A 288 -18.48 25.35 -3.97
CA LEU A 288 -17.77 25.34 -5.25
C LEU A 288 -17.58 26.77 -5.74
N ALA A 289 -16.38 27.10 -6.19
CA ALA A 289 -16.05 28.40 -6.77
C ALA A 289 -15.55 28.26 -8.21
N TRP A 290 -16.13 29.07 -9.09
CA TRP A 290 -15.82 29.12 -10.52
C TRP A 290 -14.99 30.37 -10.88
N ASP A 291 -14.28 30.95 -9.95
CA ASP A 291 -13.54 32.19 -10.16
C ASP A 291 -12.19 31.93 -10.82
N ALA A 292 -11.99 32.47 -12.01
CA ALA A 292 -10.75 32.39 -12.75
C ALA A 292 -9.55 32.94 -11.95
N THR A 293 -9.74 33.92 -11.08
CA THR A 293 -8.66 34.49 -10.27
C THR A 293 -8.17 33.54 -9.18
N THR A 294 -9.02 32.65 -8.72
CA THR A 294 -8.63 31.62 -7.73
C THR A 294 -7.87 30.44 -8.35
N MET A 295 -7.87 30.35 -9.66
CA MET A 295 -7.20 29.29 -10.43
C MET A 295 -5.88 29.75 -11.06
N ALA A 296 -5.45 30.97 -10.82
CA ALA A 296 -4.13 31.43 -11.20
C ALA A 296 -3.07 30.76 -10.27
N PRO A 297 -1.94 30.29 -10.78
CA PRO A 297 -1.37 30.53 -12.10
C PRO A 297 -1.93 29.64 -13.21
N MET A 298 -2.83 28.75 -12.92
CA MET A 298 -3.41 27.81 -13.89
C MET A 298 -4.27 28.49 -14.96
N GLY A 299 -4.02 29.76 -15.20
CA GLY A 299 -4.66 30.53 -16.24
C GLY A 299 -6.15 30.73 -16.04
N ALA A 300 -6.81 31.14 -17.06
CA ALA A 300 -8.20 31.56 -17.02
C ALA A 300 -9.16 30.38 -16.75
N THR A 301 -10.37 30.75 -16.45
CA THR A 301 -11.49 29.81 -16.29
C THR A 301 -11.49 28.76 -17.37
N LYS A 302 -11.44 27.55 -17.00
CA LYS A 302 -11.39 26.42 -17.89
C LYS A 302 -12.80 25.92 -18.13
N PHE A 303 -13.52 26.72 -18.82
CA PHE A 303 -14.85 26.41 -19.30
C PHE A 303 -14.81 26.32 -20.82
N ALA A 304 -15.15 25.17 -21.34
CA ALA A 304 -15.29 24.94 -22.77
C ALA A 304 -16.52 24.17 -23.10
N LYS A 305 -17.17 24.57 -24.19
CA LYS A 305 -18.13 23.72 -24.87
C LYS A 305 -17.41 22.95 -25.98
N VAL A 306 -17.40 21.64 -25.83
CA VAL A 306 -16.89 20.75 -26.84
C VAL A 306 -17.99 20.49 -27.87
N ALA A 307 -17.70 20.66 -29.14
CA ALA A 307 -18.66 20.37 -30.20
C ALA A 307 -18.73 18.85 -30.45
N PRO A 308 -19.88 18.20 -30.30
CA PRO A 308 -20.00 16.73 -30.39
C PRO A 308 -19.68 16.15 -31.78
N ASP A 309 -19.64 17.00 -32.79
CA ASP A 309 -19.51 16.61 -34.23
C ASP A 309 -18.14 16.93 -34.80
N GLY A 310 -17.13 17.18 -33.95
CA GLY A 310 -15.83 17.62 -34.39
C GLY A 310 -15.81 19.01 -35.01
N GLY A 311 -16.89 19.81 -34.74
CA GLY A 311 -16.99 21.21 -35.15
C GLY A 311 -15.94 22.09 -34.49
N THR A 312 -15.94 23.34 -34.88
CA THR A 312 -15.01 24.34 -34.37
C THR A 312 -15.21 24.52 -32.86
N LEU A 313 -14.17 24.26 -32.07
CA LEU A 313 -14.18 24.57 -30.66
C LEU A 313 -14.53 26.03 -30.41
N PRO A 314 -15.21 26.38 -29.32
CA PRO A 314 -15.54 27.76 -29.01
C PRO A 314 -14.31 28.66 -29.00
N ALA A 315 -14.49 29.92 -29.36
CA ALA A 315 -13.41 30.89 -29.37
C ALA A 315 -12.78 30.97 -27.95
N GLY A 316 -11.47 30.78 -27.88
CA GLY A 316 -10.71 30.71 -26.63
C GLY A 316 -10.31 29.30 -26.20
N PHE A 317 -10.84 28.27 -26.86
CA PHE A 317 -10.38 26.90 -26.71
C PHE A 317 -9.29 26.63 -27.75
N THR A 318 -8.15 26.26 -27.28
CA THR A 318 -6.98 25.97 -28.12
C THR A 318 -6.81 24.47 -28.30
N ALA A 319 -5.87 24.08 -29.12
CA ALA A 319 -5.49 22.69 -29.29
C ALA A 319 -5.06 22.01 -27.98
N SER A 320 -4.64 22.80 -26.99
CA SER A 320 -4.32 22.30 -25.64
C SER A 320 -5.51 21.61 -24.93
N THR A 321 -6.75 21.94 -25.31
CA THR A 321 -7.93 21.25 -24.77
C THR A 321 -8.02 19.83 -25.25
N ASP A 322 -7.66 19.58 -26.51
CA ASP A 322 -7.68 18.22 -27.05
C ASP A 322 -6.58 17.38 -26.37
N ALA A 323 -5.40 17.96 -26.13
CA ALA A 323 -4.36 17.35 -25.34
C ALA A 323 -4.83 17.03 -23.91
N TRP A 324 -5.48 18.01 -23.31
CA TRP A 324 -6.03 17.87 -21.97
C TRP A 324 -7.10 16.77 -21.84
N LEU A 325 -7.89 16.59 -22.89
CA LEU A 325 -8.85 15.49 -22.97
C LEU A 325 -8.22 14.17 -23.44
N GLY A 326 -6.92 14.14 -23.58
CA GLY A 326 -6.20 12.95 -24.01
C GLY A 326 -6.21 12.70 -25.52
N VAL A 327 -6.53 13.71 -26.35
CA VAL A 327 -6.49 13.66 -27.82
C VAL A 327 -5.19 14.28 -28.36
N ALA A 328 -4.09 14.08 -27.65
CA ALA A 328 -2.80 14.60 -28.06
C ALA A 328 -2.17 13.79 -29.19
N THR A 329 -1.54 14.49 -30.14
CA THR A 329 -0.64 13.84 -31.11
C THR A 329 0.78 13.88 -30.57
N GLN A 330 1.36 12.74 -30.27
CA GLN A 330 2.81 12.65 -30.10
C GLN A 330 3.51 12.64 -31.45
N LYS A 331 4.74 13.13 -31.46
CA LYS A 331 5.60 13.05 -32.64
C LYS A 331 6.64 11.95 -32.43
N LEU A 332 6.76 11.07 -33.39
CA LEU A 332 7.89 10.17 -33.48
C LEU A 332 9.21 10.96 -33.67
N PRO A 333 10.38 10.35 -33.37
CA PRO A 333 11.67 11.02 -33.57
C PRO A 333 11.93 11.53 -34.99
N ASP A 334 11.23 11.02 -36.00
CA ASP A 334 11.30 11.46 -37.39
C ASP A 334 10.37 12.66 -37.69
N GLY A 335 9.62 13.12 -36.71
CA GLY A 335 8.71 14.26 -36.81
C GLY A 335 7.34 13.93 -37.44
N THR A 336 7.05 12.66 -37.70
CA THR A 336 5.70 12.20 -38.11
C THR A 336 4.81 12.08 -36.89
N ASP A 337 3.50 12.13 -37.05
CA ASP A 337 2.55 11.88 -35.99
C ASP A 337 2.64 10.40 -35.58
N ASP A 338 2.70 10.16 -34.28
CA ASP A 338 2.66 8.82 -33.70
C ASP A 338 1.22 8.28 -33.95
N PRO A 339 1.04 7.23 -34.75
CA PRO A 339 -0.29 6.70 -34.99
C PRO A 339 -0.91 6.10 -33.75
N ASP A 340 -0.11 5.71 -32.78
CA ASP A 340 -0.55 4.99 -31.59
C ASP A 340 -1.10 5.93 -30.51
N VAL A 341 -0.86 7.23 -30.62
CA VAL A 341 -1.34 8.24 -29.67
C VAL A 341 -2.65 8.92 -30.09
N ASN A 342 -3.12 8.70 -31.32
CA ASN A 342 -4.36 9.28 -31.84
C ASN A 342 -5.57 8.34 -31.70
N LEU A 343 -5.78 7.77 -30.55
CA LEU A 343 -6.70 6.66 -30.44
C LEU A 343 -8.12 7.07 -30.10
N PRO A 344 -9.13 6.31 -30.60
CA PRO A 344 -10.54 6.54 -30.29
C PRO A 344 -10.87 6.56 -28.81
N VAL A 345 -10.08 5.88 -28.02
CA VAL A 345 -10.22 5.80 -26.54
C VAL A 345 -10.11 7.18 -25.89
N ARG A 346 -9.36 8.09 -26.50
CA ARG A 346 -9.19 9.46 -26.02
C ARG A 346 -10.16 10.44 -26.68
N ALA A 347 -11.14 9.95 -27.39
CA ALA A 347 -12.17 10.81 -27.96
C ALA A 347 -12.96 11.53 -26.85
N HIS A 348 -13.43 12.71 -27.17
CA HIS A 348 -14.26 13.55 -26.28
C HIS A 348 -15.59 13.96 -26.92
N ASP A 349 -16.00 13.27 -27.99
CA ASP A 349 -17.19 13.56 -28.77
C ASP A 349 -18.50 13.38 -27.99
N GLN A 350 -18.46 12.67 -26.87
CA GLN A 350 -19.61 12.49 -25.97
C GLN A 350 -19.68 13.54 -24.85
N LEU A 351 -18.71 14.46 -24.77
CA LEU A 351 -18.71 15.54 -23.80
C LEU A 351 -19.30 16.83 -24.39
N ALA A 352 -20.31 17.38 -23.76
CA ALA A 352 -20.95 18.64 -24.13
C ALA A 352 -20.22 19.85 -23.52
N ALA A 353 -19.63 19.70 -22.37
CA ALA A 353 -18.84 20.73 -21.68
C ALA A 353 -17.85 20.08 -20.72
N VAL A 354 -16.73 20.72 -20.55
CA VAL A 354 -15.74 20.44 -19.52
C VAL A 354 -15.46 21.73 -18.76
N GLY A 355 -15.33 21.67 -17.47
CA GLY A 355 -14.98 22.85 -16.69
C GLY A 355 -14.38 22.52 -15.35
N THR A 356 -13.49 23.39 -14.89
CA THR A 356 -12.78 23.22 -13.62
C THR A 356 -13.21 24.29 -12.63
N ALA A 357 -13.47 23.86 -11.41
CA ALA A 357 -13.78 24.71 -10.29
C ALA A 357 -12.89 24.34 -9.09
N VAL A 358 -13.02 25.06 -8.00
CA VAL A 358 -12.27 24.81 -6.79
C VAL A 358 -13.21 24.78 -5.58
N PHE A 359 -12.93 23.91 -4.62
CA PHE A 359 -13.59 23.93 -3.32
C PHE A 359 -12.56 23.95 -2.18
N SER A 360 -12.98 24.51 -1.05
CA SER A 360 -12.15 24.52 0.16
C SER A 360 -12.39 23.24 0.95
N ALA A 361 -11.34 22.50 1.22
CA ALA A 361 -11.36 21.23 1.93
C ALA A 361 -10.58 21.32 3.25
N THR A 362 -11.01 20.53 4.23
CA THR A 362 -10.26 20.36 5.48
C THR A 362 -9.06 19.46 5.24
N SER A 363 -7.88 19.92 5.64
CA SER A 363 -6.65 19.13 5.66
C SER A 363 -6.20 18.91 7.10
N TYR A 364 -5.63 17.73 7.35
CA TYR A 364 -4.97 17.40 8.63
C TYR A 364 -3.46 17.33 8.45
N LEU A 365 -2.97 17.38 7.21
CA LEU A 365 -1.56 17.36 6.88
C LEU A 365 -0.90 18.69 7.22
N GLN A 366 0.21 18.63 7.93
CA GLN A 366 1.04 19.79 8.21
C GLN A 366 1.77 20.21 6.95
N VAL A 367 1.60 21.47 6.54
CA VAL A 367 2.34 22.06 5.44
C VAL A 367 3.40 22.98 6.04
N LYS A 368 4.66 22.64 5.89
CA LYS A 368 5.79 23.50 6.29
C LYS A 368 6.44 24.08 5.04
N PRO A 369 6.56 25.40 4.97
CA PRO A 369 7.20 26.04 3.82
C PRO A 369 8.66 25.56 3.66
N ASN A 370 9.02 25.13 2.45
CA ASN A 370 10.38 24.82 2.02
C ASN A 370 11.11 23.67 2.74
N SER A 371 10.41 22.67 3.25
CA SER A 371 11.02 21.55 3.97
C SER A 371 10.36 20.22 3.64
N TYR A 372 10.79 19.58 2.57
CA TYR A 372 10.38 18.22 2.21
C TYR A 372 11.01 17.16 3.12
N ASP A 373 12.17 17.48 3.69
CA ASP A 373 12.91 16.58 4.57
C ASP A 373 12.52 16.75 6.06
N ASP A 374 11.56 17.63 6.36
CA ASP A 374 11.07 17.78 7.74
C ASP A 374 10.10 16.64 8.04
N VAL A 375 10.43 15.82 9.03
CA VAL A 375 9.61 14.69 9.48
C VAL A 375 8.17 15.02 9.85
N ALA A 376 7.84 16.28 10.07
CA ALA A 376 6.49 16.74 10.33
C ALA A 376 5.76 17.21 9.06
N HIS A 377 6.44 17.33 7.91
CA HIS A 377 5.79 17.71 6.67
C HIS A 377 4.89 16.59 6.16
N ALA A 378 3.69 16.96 5.69
CA ALA A 378 2.68 16.04 5.17
C ALA A 378 2.25 14.91 6.15
N THR A 379 2.48 15.10 7.45
CA THR A 379 1.98 14.22 8.50
C THR A 379 0.82 14.85 9.25
N PHE A 380 -0.02 14.05 9.89
CA PHE A 380 -1.08 14.56 10.75
C PHE A 380 -0.48 15.24 11.99
N LEU A 381 -1.02 16.40 12.36
CA LEU A 381 -0.77 17.01 13.66
C LEU A 381 -1.78 16.48 14.67
N TYR A 382 -1.32 16.19 15.88
CA TYR A 382 -2.15 15.72 16.97
C TYR A 382 -2.14 16.72 18.13
N ASP A 383 -3.28 16.85 18.82
CA ASP A 383 -3.38 17.61 20.06
C ASP A 383 -2.91 16.77 21.28
N ASP A 384 -2.94 17.38 22.45
CA ASP A 384 -2.52 16.72 23.69
C ASP A 384 -3.41 15.54 24.09
N ALA A 385 -4.59 15.41 23.49
CA ALA A 385 -5.51 14.28 23.67
C ALA A 385 -5.30 13.18 22.63
N GLY A 386 -4.38 13.37 21.70
CA GLY A 386 -4.09 12.43 20.61
C GLY A 386 -5.10 12.48 19.46
N ALA A 387 -5.88 13.53 19.32
CA ALA A 387 -6.80 13.72 18.22
C ALA A 387 -6.16 14.51 17.07
N PRO A 388 -6.41 14.14 15.78
CA PRO A 388 -5.90 14.91 14.65
C PRO A 388 -6.45 16.33 14.63
N VAL A 389 -5.57 17.31 14.40
CA VAL A 389 -5.88 18.75 14.39
C VAL A 389 -6.02 19.23 12.96
N ALA A 390 -7.19 19.78 12.62
CA ALA A 390 -7.40 20.41 11.32
C ALA A 390 -6.43 21.57 11.10
N GLN A 391 -5.79 21.57 9.94
CA GLN A 391 -4.87 22.60 9.48
C GLN A 391 -5.61 23.71 8.72
N THR A 392 -4.87 24.64 8.16
CA THR A 392 -5.44 25.62 7.23
C THR A 392 -6.15 24.89 6.09
N PRO A 393 -7.38 25.24 5.76
CA PRO A 393 -8.10 24.62 4.65
C PRO A 393 -7.31 24.73 3.34
N VAL A 394 -7.30 23.62 2.60
CA VAL A 394 -6.65 23.54 1.30
C VAL A 394 -7.65 23.73 0.18
N LYS A 395 -7.18 24.19 -0.97
CA LYS A 395 -7.97 24.24 -2.19
C LYS A 395 -7.80 22.92 -2.95
N ILE A 396 -8.93 22.31 -3.31
CA ILE A 396 -8.95 21.15 -4.19
C ILE A 396 -9.63 21.57 -5.49
N TRP A 397 -8.92 21.43 -6.58
CA TRP A 397 -9.46 21.64 -7.92
C TRP A 397 -10.24 20.42 -8.34
N VAL A 398 -11.39 20.65 -8.95
CA VAL A 398 -12.31 19.62 -9.40
C VAL A 398 -12.73 19.91 -10.84
N THR A 399 -12.55 18.93 -11.71
CA THR A 399 -12.93 19.05 -13.11
C THR A 399 -14.16 18.20 -13.38
N PHE A 400 -15.13 18.80 -14.07
CA PHE A 400 -16.40 18.21 -14.44
C PHE A 400 -16.44 17.99 -15.96
N GLY A 401 -16.87 16.80 -16.41
CA GLY A 401 -17.25 16.50 -17.78
C GLY A 401 -18.74 16.25 -17.89
N ILE A 402 -19.44 17.07 -18.68
CA ILE A 402 -20.89 16.98 -18.87
C ILE A 402 -21.17 16.21 -20.16
N PRO A 403 -21.96 15.12 -20.12
CA PRO A 403 -22.26 14.36 -21.33
C PRO A 403 -23.15 15.12 -22.32
N THR A 404 -23.11 14.77 -23.61
CA THR A 404 -23.97 15.30 -24.67
C THR A 404 -25.43 14.83 -24.53
N SER A 405 -25.64 13.69 -23.89
CA SER A 405 -26.96 13.12 -23.68
C SER A 405 -27.85 14.04 -22.82
N PRO A 406 -29.18 14.04 -23.03
CA PRO A 406 -30.11 14.84 -22.25
C PRO A 406 -30.05 14.47 -20.78
N MET A 407 -30.07 15.49 -19.91
CA MET A 407 -30.08 15.32 -18.47
C MET A 407 -31.34 14.54 -18.01
N PRO A 408 -31.18 13.45 -17.27
CA PRO A 408 -32.30 12.73 -16.64
C PRO A 408 -33.06 13.63 -15.64
N ALA A 409 -34.30 13.27 -15.30
CA ALA A 409 -35.14 14.04 -14.41
C ALA A 409 -34.56 14.25 -13.00
N ASN A 410 -33.75 13.30 -12.52
CA ASN A 410 -33.09 13.37 -11.21
C ASN A 410 -31.70 14.02 -11.24
N GLY A 411 -31.23 14.44 -12.42
CA GLY A 411 -29.84 14.84 -12.66
C GLY A 411 -29.00 13.71 -13.28
N TYR A 412 -27.76 13.99 -13.59
CA TYR A 412 -26.82 13.04 -14.16
C TYR A 412 -26.28 12.09 -13.08
N PRO A 413 -26.35 10.76 -13.25
CA PRO A 413 -25.46 9.85 -12.53
C PRO A 413 -24.02 10.30 -12.74
N THR A 414 -23.18 10.14 -11.73
CA THR A 414 -21.85 10.77 -11.73
C THR A 414 -20.78 9.76 -11.35
N VAL A 415 -19.71 9.71 -12.12
CA VAL A 415 -18.53 8.88 -11.83
C VAL A 415 -17.38 9.79 -11.40
N ILE A 416 -16.82 9.52 -10.21
CA ILE A 416 -15.58 10.12 -9.74
C ILE A 416 -14.44 9.34 -10.37
N LEU A 417 -13.52 10.04 -11.02
CA LEU A 417 -12.30 9.49 -11.62
C LEU A 417 -11.10 9.93 -10.78
N GLN A 418 -10.32 8.97 -10.31
CA GLN A 418 -9.13 9.22 -9.50
C GLN A 418 -7.90 8.62 -10.18
N HIS A 419 -6.93 9.46 -10.45
CA HIS A 419 -5.71 9.11 -11.18
C HIS A 419 -4.73 8.28 -10.36
N GLY A 420 -3.82 7.57 -11.06
CA GLY A 420 -2.70 6.84 -10.51
C GLY A 420 -1.49 7.72 -10.19
N LEU A 421 -0.40 7.06 -9.81
CA LEU A 421 0.89 7.71 -9.57
C LEU A 421 1.37 8.40 -10.86
N SER A 422 1.98 9.56 -10.75
CA SER A 422 2.40 10.41 -11.87
C SER A 422 1.26 11.01 -12.69
N GLY A 423 0.01 10.78 -12.33
CA GLY A 423 -1.16 11.33 -13.01
C GLY A 423 -1.68 12.63 -12.41
N SER A 424 -2.74 13.12 -13.00
CA SER A 424 -3.48 14.30 -12.55
C SER A 424 -4.97 14.15 -12.86
N ARG A 425 -5.81 15.07 -12.38
CA ARG A 425 -7.24 15.08 -12.72
C ARG A 425 -7.52 15.23 -14.21
N GLU A 426 -6.65 15.91 -14.95
CA GLU A 426 -6.78 16.04 -16.40
C GLU A 426 -6.47 14.73 -17.10
N TRP A 427 -5.42 14.05 -16.67
CA TRP A 427 -4.99 12.80 -17.25
C TRP A 427 -6.04 11.71 -17.12
N ILE A 428 -6.62 11.53 -15.94
CA ILE A 428 -7.69 10.54 -15.72
C ILE A 428 -8.97 10.89 -16.46
N MET A 429 -9.17 12.17 -16.81
CA MET A 429 -10.29 12.62 -17.65
C MET A 429 -10.20 12.09 -19.10
N GLY A 430 -9.08 11.49 -19.49
CA GLY A 430 -9.00 10.69 -20.72
C GLY A 430 -10.03 9.57 -20.77
N LEU A 431 -10.49 9.06 -19.63
CA LEU A 431 -11.60 8.09 -19.53
C LEU A 431 -12.99 8.73 -19.60
N ALA A 432 -13.10 10.04 -19.59
CA ALA A 432 -14.40 10.73 -19.47
C ALA A 432 -15.40 10.33 -20.54
N ASN A 433 -14.93 10.11 -21.78
CA ASN A 433 -15.80 9.77 -22.89
C ASN A 433 -16.46 8.41 -22.73
N VAL A 434 -15.81 7.46 -22.07
CA VAL A 434 -16.35 6.12 -21.77
C VAL A 434 -17.67 6.25 -20.99
N PHE A 435 -17.64 7.00 -19.91
CA PHE A 435 -18.78 7.18 -19.03
C PHE A 435 -19.81 8.19 -19.57
N ALA A 436 -19.33 9.21 -20.31
CA ALA A 436 -20.21 10.16 -21.00
C ALA A 436 -21.06 9.48 -22.08
N THR A 437 -20.57 8.43 -22.71
CA THR A 437 -21.34 7.60 -23.67
C THR A 437 -22.58 7.00 -23.02
N GLU A 438 -22.50 6.65 -21.76
CA GLU A 438 -23.63 6.13 -20.96
C GLU A 438 -24.56 7.24 -20.43
N GLY A 439 -24.24 8.50 -20.73
CA GLY A 439 -25.01 9.64 -20.25
C GLY A 439 -24.66 10.03 -18.81
N TRP A 440 -23.50 9.68 -18.32
CA TRP A 440 -23.05 9.99 -16.96
C TRP A 440 -22.11 11.19 -16.97
N MET A 441 -22.23 12.04 -15.95
CA MET A 441 -21.27 13.08 -15.66
C MET A 441 -20.01 12.43 -15.07
N VAL A 442 -18.85 12.98 -15.37
CA VAL A 442 -17.58 12.58 -14.77
C VAL A 442 -17.00 13.71 -13.95
N VAL A 443 -16.24 13.37 -12.92
CA VAL A 443 -15.61 14.33 -12.01
C VAL A 443 -14.23 13.81 -11.64
N GLY A 444 -13.17 14.62 -11.84
CA GLY A 444 -11.81 14.29 -11.42
C GLY A 444 -11.29 15.29 -10.40
N ILE A 445 -10.46 14.82 -9.48
CA ILE A 445 -9.67 15.66 -8.56
C ILE A 445 -8.20 15.25 -8.58
N ASP A 446 -7.31 16.20 -8.23
CA ASP A 446 -5.93 15.86 -7.96
C ASP A 446 -5.80 15.21 -6.58
N SER A 447 -5.03 14.15 -6.50
CA SER A 447 -4.64 13.56 -5.23
C SER A 447 -3.74 14.50 -4.41
N VAL A 448 -3.45 14.11 -3.18
CA VAL A 448 -2.52 14.85 -2.32
C VAL A 448 -1.16 14.91 -3.00
N THR A 449 -0.57 16.09 -3.06
CA THR A 449 0.74 16.40 -3.70
C THR A 449 0.80 16.31 -5.22
N PHE A 450 -0.30 16.04 -5.91
CA PHE A 450 -0.35 15.97 -7.36
C PHE A 450 -1.04 17.18 -7.97
N GLY A 451 -0.81 17.39 -9.25
CA GLY A 451 -1.46 18.46 -10.03
C GLY A 451 -1.32 19.82 -9.36
N ALA A 452 -2.41 20.52 -9.26
CA ALA A 452 -2.47 21.84 -8.62
C ALA A 452 -2.22 21.79 -7.09
N ARG A 453 -2.05 20.61 -6.52
CA ARG A 453 -1.73 20.42 -5.10
C ARG A 453 -0.25 20.10 -4.87
N ALA A 454 0.56 20.06 -5.93
CA ALA A 454 2.00 19.89 -5.81
C ALA A 454 2.57 20.98 -4.89
N PRO A 455 3.44 20.60 -3.93
CA PRO A 455 3.91 21.54 -2.92
C PRO A 455 4.90 22.55 -3.46
N GLU A 456 5.64 22.23 -4.51
CA GLU A 456 6.59 23.15 -5.13
C GLU A 456 5.89 24.08 -6.14
N PRO A 457 6.08 25.41 -6.02
CA PRO A 457 5.52 26.33 -7.00
C PRO A 457 5.96 26.09 -8.44
N SER A 458 7.14 25.51 -8.65
CA SER A 458 7.65 25.14 -9.96
C SER A 458 6.86 24.02 -10.62
N LEU A 459 6.29 23.12 -9.80
CA LEU A 459 5.43 22.03 -10.27
C LEU A 459 3.98 22.45 -10.50
N GLN A 460 3.64 23.67 -10.09
CA GLN A 460 2.31 24.26 -10.29
C GLN A 460 2.27 25.18 -11.52
N VAL A 461 3.35 25.25 -12.28
CA VAL A 461 3.45 26.11 -13.48
C VAL A 461 2.73 25.43 -14.62
N ASP A 462 1.87 26.18 -15.24
CA ASP A 462 1.16 25.86 -16.47
C ASP A 462 1.99 26.40 -17.64
N SER A 463 2.83 25.59 -18.22
CA SER A 463 3.78 25.99 -19.27
C SER A 463 3.22 25.81 -20.69
N ALA A 464 3.96 26.28 -21.65
CA ALA A 464 3.51 26.38 -23.02
C ALA A 464 3.86 25.14 -23.89
N ASN A 465 4.24 23.98 -23.33
CA ASN A 465 4.75 22.88 -24.15
C ASN A 465 4.76 21.52 -23.47
N GLU A 466 3.78 21.27 -22.66
CA GLU A 466 3.66 20.10 -21.83
C GLU A 466 3.72 18.77 -22.57
N PHE A 467 3.04 18.68 -23.68
CA PHE A 467 2.94 17.43 -24.45
C PHE A 467 3.83 17.39 -25.71
N GLY A 468 4.70 18.35 -25.91
CA GLY A 468 5.49 18.44 -27.15
C GLY A 468 4.63 18.72 -28.39
N GLY A 469 5.22 19.08 -29.49
CA GLY A 469 4.49 19.26 -30.73
C GLY A 469 3.88 20.66 -30.92
N SER A 470 2.67 20.73 -31.49
CA SER A 470 2.06 21.98 -31.98
C SER A 470 1.21 22.74 -30.95
N TYR A 471 1.16 22.29 -29.73
CA TYR A 471 0.38 22.95 -28.70
C TYR A 471 1.09 24.21 -28.20
N THR A 472 0.37 25.28 -28.11
CA THR A 472 0.90 26.55 -27.66
C THR A 472 0.12 27.07 -26.47
N GLY A 473 0.81 27.13 -25.37
CA GLY A 473 0.36 27.91 -24.26
C GLY A 473 -0.45 27.20 -23.27
N PRO A 474 -0.59 27.78 -22.09
CA PRO A 474 -1.12 27.08 -20.94
C PRO A 474 -2.52 26.54 -21.20
N ASP A 475 -2.74 25.31 -20.81
CA ASP A 475 -4.02 24.62 -20.94
C ASP A 475 -4.89 24.79 -19.68
N GLY A 476 -4.31 25.31 -18.63
CA GLY A 476 -4.97 25.60 -17.37
C GLY A 476 -4.78 24.57 -16.31
N PHE A 477 -3.88 23.65 -16.54
CA PHE A 477 -3.44 22.67 -15.57
C PHE A 477 -1.97 22.82 -15.29
N ALA A 478 -1.52 22.39 -14.14
CA ALA A 478 -0.11 22.42 -13.82
C ALA A 478 0.61 21.29 -14.56
N ASP A 479 1.77 21.60 -15.12
CA ASP A 479 2.65 20.64 -15.78
C ASP A 479 3.27 19.71 -14.75
N VAL A 480 2.65 18.58 -14.48
CA VAL A 480 3.04 17.69 -13.38
C VAL A 480 3.61 16.40 -13.90
N GLU A 481 4.70 16.47 -14.60
CA GLU A 481 5.43 15.25 -14.98
C GLU A 481 6.12 14.53 -13.79
N ASN A 482 6.31 15.23 -12.66
CA ASN A 482 7.11 14.73 -11.53
C ASN A 482 6.44 14.85 -10.16
N GLY A 483 5.15 15.14 -10.08
CA GLY A 483 4.45 15.25 -8.79
C GLY A 483 4.41 13.95 -7.98
N SER A 484 4.76 12.85 -8.60
CA SER A 484 4.77 11.52 -7.99
C SER A 484 5.84 11.31 -6.92
N THR A 485 6.96 12.03 -7.00
CA THR A 485 8.05 11.86 -6.04
C THR A 485 7.69 12.36 -4.66
N ASP A 486 6.70 13.25 -4.58
CA ASP A 486 6.31 13.86 -3.31
C ASP A 486 5.30 13.04 -2.52
N PHE A 487 4.48 12.19 -3.17
CA PHE A 487 3.54 11.34 -2.45
C PHE A 487 4.24 10.25 -1.66
N PHE A 488 5.16 9.53 -2.25
CA PHE A 488 5.98 8.55 -1.55
C PHE A 488 7.17 9.19 -0.85
N GLY A 489 7.47 10.44 -1.12
CA GLY A 489 8.39 11.29 -0.42
C GLY A 489 9.81 10.74 -0.29
N SER A 490 10.49 11.24 0.71
CA SER A 490 11.76 10.70 1.17
C SER A 490 11.52 9.59 2.19
N LEU A 491 12.31 8.51 2.16
CA LEU A 491 12.35 7.53 3.25
C LEU A 491 12.69 8.15 4.62
N LEU A 492 13.14 9.38 4.65
CA LEU A 492 13.31 10.16 5.87
C LEU A 492 11.98 10.71 6.44
N ASN A 493 10.90 10.65 5.65
CA ASN A 493 9.55 11.06 6.08
C ASN A 493 8.52 9.96 5.82
N VAL A 494 8.84 8.73 6.23
CA VAL A 494 8.03 7.54 5.96
C VAL A 494 6.60 7.67 6.48
N LEU A 495 6.42 8.33 7.62
CA LEU A 495 5.10 8.53 8.23
C LEU A 495 4.15 9.31 7.30
N ALA A 496 4.69 10.24 6.49
CA ALA A 496 3.88 11.03 5.58
C ALA A 496 3.16 10.17 4.53
N ILE A 497 3.76 9.06 4.09
CA ILE A 497 3.14 8.16 3.11
C ILE A 497 1.76 7.72 3.61
N GLY A 498 1.70 7.15 4.82
CA GLY A 498 0.44 6.70 5.41
C GLY A 498 -0.56 7.85 5.61
N ASP A 499 -0.09 8.99 6.09
CA ASP A 499 -0.98 10.14 6.36
C ASP A 499 -1.50 10.80 5.08
N GLN A 500 -0.74 10.77 3.99
CA GLN A 500 -1.20 11.23 2.67
C GLN A 500 -2.30 10.32 2.11
N PHE A 501 -2.15 8.99 2.22
CA PHE A 501 -3.22 8.05 1.87
C PHE A 501 -4.49 8.29 2.69
N ARG A 502 -4.36 8.53 3.98
CA ARG A 502 -5.49 8.84 4.88
C ARG A 502 -6.19 10.13 4.46
N GLN A 503 -5.42 11.17 4.14
CA GLN A 503 -5.96 12.45 3.67
C GLN A 503 -6.64 12.30 2.30
N ALA A 504 -6.06 11.57 1.36
CA ALA A 504 -6.65 11.36 0.03
C ALA A 504 -8.01 10.65 0.10
N GLY A 505 -8.10 9.58 0.91
CA GLY A 505 -9.38 8.93 1.18
C GLY A 505 -10.41 9.87 1.83
N PHE A 506 -9.97 10.73 2.74
CA PHE A 506 -10.82 11.74 3.37
C PHE A 506 -11.23 12.85 2.39
N ASP A 507 -10.36 13.26 1.47
CA ASP A 507 -10.67 14.25 0.43
C ASP A 507 -11.75 13.75 -0.52
N THR A 508 -11.70 12.48 -0.89
CA THR A 508 -12.78 11.83 -1.65
C THR A 508 -14.12 11.87 -0.89
N ALA A 509 -14.12 11.64 0.42
CA ALA A 509 -15.34 11.78 1.22
C ALA A 509 -15.85 13.24 1.26
N GLN A 510 -14.97 14.22 1.30
CA GLN A 510 -15.31 15.64 1.19
C GLN A 510 -15.92 15.97 -0.19
N LEU A 511 -15.31 15.43 -1.27
CA LEU A 511 -15.87 15.56 -2.63
C LEU A 511 -17.26 14.95 -2.73
N VAL A 512 -17.47 13.74 -2.23
CA VAL A 512 -18.80 13.11 -2.24
C VAL A 512 -19.82 13.96 -1.48
N LYS A 513 -19.44 14.55 -0.35
CA LYS A 513 -20.30 15.48 0.39
C LYS A 513 -20.67 16.69 -0.46
N LEU A 514 -19.72 17.29 -1.18
CA LEU A 514 -19.93 18.38 -2.11
C LEU A 514 -20.90 17.97 -3.23
N LEU A 515 -20.63 16.87 -3.94
CA LEU A 515 -21.45 16.41 -5.06
C LEU A 515 -22.89 16.11 -4.62
N ARG A 516 -23.07 15.51 -3.48
CA ARG A 516 -24.40 15.20 -2.91
C ARG A 516 -25.19 16.43 -2.48
N SER A 517 -24.53 17.55 -2.26
CA SER A 517 -25.20 18.82 -2.00
C SER A 517 -25.81 19.44 -3.25
N GLN A 518 -25.52 18.87 -4.42
CA GLN A 518 -25.92 19.42 -5.73
C GLN A 518 -25.40 20.85 -5.91
N PRO A 519 -24.08 21.04 -5.98
CA PRO A 519 -23.47 22.37 -6.10
C PRO A 519 -23.97 23.08 -7.39
N ASP A 520 -23.86 24.41 -7.42
CA ASP A 520 -24.20 25.20 -8.58
C ASP A 520 -23.26 24.93 -9.75
N LEU A 521 -23.74 24.25 -10.77
CA LEU A 521 -23.06 23.98 -12.01
C LEU A 521 -23.55 24.86 -13.19
N SER A 522 -24.15 26.00 -12.91
CA SER A 522 -24.67 26.89 -13.94
C SER A 522 -23.61 27.39 -14.93
N ALA A 523 -22.36 27.46 -14.50
CA ALA A 523 -21.23 27.74 -15.38
C ALA A 523 -21.05 26.72 -16.51
N LEU A 524 -21.53 25.50 -16.35
CA LEU A 524 -21.42 24.41 -17.32
C LEU A 524 -22.72 24.25 -18.15
N ALA A 525 -23.63 25.18 -18.07
CA ALA A 525 -24.88 25.13 -18.84
C ALA A 525 -24.60 25.12 -20.34
N THR A 526 -25.16 24.15 -21.06
CA THR A 526 -25.02 23.99 -22.53
C THR A 526 -26.35 24.22 -23.24
N GLY A 527 -26.34 24.48 -24.53
CA GLY A 527 -27.52 24.49 -25.43
C GLY A 527 -28.72 25.29 -24.90
N SER A 528 -29.62 24.64 -24.19
CA SER A 528 -30.86 25.25 -23.64
C SER A 528 -30.62 26.22 -22.50
N GLY A 529 -29.38 26.32 -21.98
CA GLY A 529 -29.06 27.15 -20.82
C GLY A 529 -29.52 26.56 -19.47
N THR A 530 -30.02 25.30 -19.47
CA THR A 530 -30.39 24.62 -18.23
C THR A 530 -29.12 24.16 -17.53
N PRO A 531 -28.87 24.56 -16.25
CA PRO A 531 -27.74 24.09 -15.51
C PRO A 531 -27.75 22.55 -15.36
N PRO A 532 -26.61 21.87 -15.53
CA PRO A 532 -26.53 20.46 -15.20
C PRO A 532 -26.72 20.25 -13.68
N VAL A 533 -27.34 19.15 -13.32
CA VAL A 533 -27.58 18.76 -11.93
C VAL A 533 -27.05 17.36 -11.71
N ILE A 534 -26.40 17.12 -10.59
CA ILE A 534 -25.91 15.81 -10.16
C ILE A 534 -27.08 14.99 -9.56
N ASP A 535 -27.23 13.75 -9.99
CA ASP A 535 -28.05 12.80 -9.24
C ASP A 535 -27.28 12.37 -7.96
N LYS A 536 -27.61 13.04 -6.87
CA LYS A 536 -26.95 12.84 -5.57
C LYS A 536 -27.03 11.41 -5.01
N ASN A 537 -27.88 10.57 -5.57
CA ASN A 537 -28.08 9.20 -5.14
C ASN A 537 -27.33 8.19 -6.03
N ASN A 538 -26.85 8.61 -7.17
CA ASN A 538 -26.16 7.80 -8.14
C ASN A 538 -24.74 8.36 -8.40
N ILE A 539 -23.85 8.08 -7.44
CA ILE A 539 -22.42 8.41 -7.52
C ILE A 539 -21.64 7.10 -7.49
N ALA A 540 -20.70 6.94 -8.38
CA ALA A 540 -19.74 5.83 -8.44
C ALA A 540 -18.30 6.36 -8.45
N TYR A 541 -17.34 5.46 -8.27
CA TYR A 541 -15.92 5.79 -8.21
C TYR A 541 -15.13 4.82 -9.09
N PHE A 542 -14.27 5.37 -9.91
CA PHE A 542 -13.25 4.67 -10.66
C PHE A 542 -11.88 5.19 -10.21
N GLY A 543 -11.05 4.32 -9.69
CA GLY A 543 -9.67 4.67 -9.31
C GLY A 543 -8.69 3.77 -10.05
N ASP A 544 -7.60 4.38 -10.50
CA ASP A 544 -6.51 3.70 -11.16
C ASP A 544 -5.26 3.67 -10.28
N SER A 545 -4.61 2.51 -10.11
CA SER A 545 -3.34 2.37 -9.41
C SER A 545 -3.37 3.03 -8.01
N LEU A 546 -2.58 4.09 -7.78
CA LEU A 546 -2.64 4.88 -6.55
C LEU A 546 -4.07 5.34 -6.23
N GLY A 547 -4.84 5.77 -7.24
CA GLY A 547 -6.24 6.16 -7.07
C GLY A 547 -7.14 5.00 -6.66
N ALA A 548 -6.81 3.77 -7.01
CA ALA A 548 -7.51 2.58 -6.52
C ALA A 548 -7.18 2.31 -5.05
N MET A 549 -5.92 2.47 -4.65
CA MET A 549 -5.48 2.34 -3.26
C MET A 549 -6.15 3.39 -2.36
N GLU A 550 -6.17 4.66 -2.79
CA GLU A 550 -6.92 5.74 -2.14
C GLU A 550 -8.42 5.44 -2.09
N GLY A 551 -8.95 4.91 -3.19
CA GLY A 551 -10.34 4.46 -3.34
C GLY A 551 -10.74 3.37 -2.34
N THR A 552 -9.81 2.49 -1.98
CA THR A 552 -10.02 1.49 -0.93
C THR A 552 -10.31 2.16 0.41
N ILE A 553 -9.51 3.14 0.81
CA ILE A 553 -9.72 3.90 2.05
C ILE A 553 -11.02 4.72 1.96
N ALA A 554 -11.20 5.43 0.85
CA ALA A 554 -12.41 6.23 0.61
C ALA A 554 -13.68 5.37 0.67
N SER A 555 -13.65 4.15 0.16
CA SER A 555 -14.78 3.23 0.16
C SER A 555 -15.15 2.78 1.58
N ALA A 556 -14.17 2.64 2.47
CA ALA A 556 -14.44 2.39 3.89
C ALA A 556 -15.17 3.58 4.54
N LEU A 557 -14.81 4.80 4.15
CA LEU A 557 -15.35 6.04 4.71
C LEU A 557 -16.69 6.48 4.12
N GLU A 558 -16.99 6.12 2.85
CA GLU A 558 -18.13 6.71 2.13
C GLU A 558 -19.11 5.64 1.58
N PRO A 559 -20.06 5.19 2.41
CA PRO A 559 -21.02 4.15 2.02
C PRO A 559 -22.08 4.62 1.02
N ARG A 560 -22.14 5.90 0.66
CA ARG A 560 -23.15 6.47 -0.25
C ARG A 560 -22.74 6.39 -1.71
N VAL A 561 -21.49 6.04 -2.01
CA VAL A 561 -21.05 5.69 -3.35
C VAL A 561 -21.55 4.29 -3.69
N LYS A 562 -22.18 4.13 -4.84
CA LYS A 562 -22.95 2.93 -5.22
C LYS A 562 -22.09 1.78 -5.73
N GLY A 563 -20.99 2.10 -6.40
CA GLY A 563 -20.06 1.14 -6.95
C GLY A 563 -18.65 1.70 -6.98
N TRP A 564 -17.67 0.84 -6.71
CA TRP A 564 -16.24 1.15 -6.69
C TRP A 564 -15.53 0.24 -7.68
N PHE A 565 -14.91 0.83 -8.67
CA PHE A 565 -14.03 0.13 -9.59
C PHE A 565 -12.60 0.51 -9.26
N LEU A 566 -11.79 -0.48 -8.88
CA LEU A 566 -10.45 -0.29 -8.37
C LEU A 566 -9.47 -1.01 -9.30
N ASN A 567 -8.98 -0.27 -10.29
CA ASN A 567 -8.08 -0.82 -11.29
C ASN A 567 -6.67 -0.98 -10.72
N VAL A 568 -6.06 -2.14 -10.91
CA VAL A 568 -4.71 -2.50 -10.46
C VAL A 568 -4.41 -2.03 -9.04
N ASN A 569 -5.30 -2.37 -8.13
CA ASN A 569 -5.29 -1.95 -6.73
C ASN A 569 -4.35 -2.82 -5.88
N GLY A 570 -3.94 -2.37 -4.70
CA GLY A 570 -3.11 -3.15 -3.80
C GLY A 570 -3.12 -2.68 -2.36
N GLY A 571 -2.54 -3.50 -1.50
CA GLY A 571 -2.32 -3.19 -0.09
C GLY A 571 -1.08 -3.89 0.45
N SER A 572 -0.72 -3.61 1.72
CA SER A 572 0.55 -4.06 2.29
C SER A 572 1.74 -3.48 1.53
N ILE A 573 1.80 -2.15 1.56
CA ILE A 573 2.62 -1.32 0.66
C ILE A 573 4.09 -1.74 0.64
N PHE A 574 4.71 -2.02 1.79
CA PHE A 574 6.12 -2.40 1.81
C PHE A 574 6.32 -3.91 1.70
N HIS A 575 5.50 -4.74 2.36
CA HIS A 575 5.68 -6.18 2.34
C HIS A 575 5.32 -6.81 1.00
N GLU A 576 4.23 -6.36 0.37
CA GLU A 576 3.73 -7.01 -0.83
C GLU A 576 4.01 -6.19 -2.10
N LEU A 577 3.78 -4.90 -2.08
CA LEU A 577 3.98 -4.10 -3.27
C LEU A 577 5.47 -3.76 -3.45
N ALA A 578 6.09 -3.05 -2.50
CA ALA A 578 7.46 -2.56 -2.69
C ALA A 578 8.50 -3.68 -2.75
N ALA A 579 8.32 -4.77 -2.00
CA ALA A 579 9.27 -5.87 -1.99
C ALA A 579 9.18 -6.76 -3.24
N HIS A 580 7.99 -6.91 -3.81
CA HIS A 580 7.78 -7.79 -4.98
C HIS A 580 7.87 -7.05 -6.31
N SER A 581 7.54 -5.76 -6.37
CA SER A 581 7.66 -4.96 -7.58
C SER A 581 9.13 -4.81 -8.01
N PRO A 582 9.52 -5.21 -9.20
CA PRO A 582 10.89 -5.07 -9.68
C PRO A 582 11.34 -3.61 -9.77
N ASN A 583 10.42 -2.71 -10.11
CA ASN A 583 10.70 -1.29 -10.26
C ASN A 583 10.80 -0.57 -8.92
N ILE A 584 9.83 -0.81 -8.03
CA ILE A 584 9.77 -0.14 -6.73
C ILE A 584 10.83 -0.69 -5.78
N SER A 585 11.07 -2.01 -5.78
CA SER A 585 12.11 -2.64 -4.94
C SER A 585 13.50 -2.10 -5.26
N LYS A 586 13.80 -1.88 -6.55
CA LYS A 586 15.05 -1.25 -6.96
C LYS A 586 15.16 0.19 -6.45
N SER A 587 14.12 0.98 -6.63
CA SER A 587 14.08 2.37 -6.16
C SER A 587 14.18 2.45 -4.63
N LEU A 588 13.54 1.52 -3.92
CA LEU A 588 13.64 1.39 -2.47
C LEU A 588 15.09 1.06 -2.06
N GLY A 589 15.77 0.16 -2.76
CA GLY A 589 17.17 -0.19 -2.53
C GLY A 589 18.10 1.00 -2.68
N GLU A 590 17.93 1.77 -3.75
CA GLU A 590 18.72 2.99 -4.00
C GLU A 590 18.48 4.05 -2.90
N ALA A 591 17.22 4.26 -2.53
CA ALA A 591 16.85 5.20 -1.47
C ALA A 591 17.37 4.74 -0.09
N ALA A 592 17.33 3.46 0.23
CA ALA A 592 17.85 2.90 1.46
C ALA A 592 19.38 3.05 1.54
N ALA A 593 20.09 2.84 0.44
CA ALA A 593 21.53 3.03 0.39
C ALA A 593 21.93 4.50 0.64
N ILE A 594 21.22 5.44 0.04
CA ILE A 594 21.47 6.86 0.19
C ILE A 594 21.11 7.33 1.61
N ASN A 595 19.89 7.04 2.05
CA ASN A 595 19.34 7.61 3.27
C ASN A 595 19.77 6.86 4.53
N PHE A 596 19.81 5.54 4.49
CA PHE A 596 20.06 4.72 5.68
C PHE A 596 21.43 4.04 5.69
N GLY A 597 22.14 4.05 4.55
CA GLY A 597 23.44 3.36 4.43
C GLY A 597 23.30 1.84 4.35
N ILE A 598 22.13 1.35 3.99
CA ILE A 598 21.83 -0.07 3.80
C ILE A 598 21.90 -0.37 2.32
N THR A 599 22.84 -1.25 1.93
CA THR A 599 23.00 -1.66 0.53
C THR A 599 22.34 -3.00 0.29
N SER A 600 21.31 -3.02 -0.52
CA SER A 600 20.72 -4.23 -1.07
C SER A 600 20.31 -3.94 -2.52
N GLU A 601 20.55 -4.90 -3.39
CA GLU A 601 20.07 -4.77 -4.78
C GLU A 601 18.55 -4.93 -4.86
N ARG A 602 17.98 -5.70 -3.94
CA ARG A 602 16.57 -5.95 -3.83
C ARG A 602 16.22 -6.35 -2.40
N PHE A 603 15.21 -5.73 -1.83
CA PHE A 603 14.66 -6.13 -0.54
C PHE A 603 13.61 -7.24 -0.74
N SER A 604 13.65 -8.24 0.16
CA SER A 604 12.55 -9.21 0.23
C SER A 604 11.46 -8.71 1.18
N TRP A 605 10.32 -9.34 1.10
CA TRP A 605 9.15 -9.04 1.95
C TRP A 605 9.45 -9.18 3.46
N SER A 606 10.39 -10.02 3.83
CA SER A 606 10.76 -10.35 5.20
C SER A 606 12.02 -9.62 5.69
N ASP A 607 12.58 -8.74 4.88
CA ASP A 607 13.75 -7.92 5.26
C ASP A 607 13.43 -7.06 6.49
N PRO A 608 14.33 -6.98 7.49
CA PRO A 608 14.10 -6.17 8.68
C PRO A 608 13.77 -4.70 8.42
N LEU A 609 14.38 -4.06 7.40
CA LEU A 609 14.03 -2.69 7.03
C LEU A 609 12.60 -2.62 6.48
N VAL A 610 12.22 -3.55 5.62
CA VAL A 610 10.86 -3.62 5.04
C VAL A 610 9.81 -3.81 6.14
N ALA A 611 10.10 -4.66 7.14
CA ALA A 611 9.22 -4.83 8.29
C ALA A 611 9.03 -3.53 9.11
N LEU A 612 10.11 -2.75 9.31
CA LEU A 612 10.02 -1.45 9.97
C LEU A 612 9.25 -0.42 9.15
N LEU A 613 9.46 -0.37 7.84
CA LEU A 613 8.76 0.56 6.95
C LEU A 613 7.26 0.22 6.89
N GLN A 614 6.90 -1.06 6.79
CA GLN A 614 5.50 -1.50 6.83
C GLN A 614 4.82 -1.09 8.13
N GLN A 615 5.50 -1.23 9.27
CA GLN A 615 5.00 -0.78 10.57
C GLN A 615 4.60 0.70 10.54
N THR A 616 5.38 1.55 9.88
CA THR A 616 5.18 3.01 9.90
C THR A 616 4.12 3.48 8.92
N VAL A 617 3.90 2.77 7.80
CA VAL A 617 2.91 3.16 6.77
C VAL A 617 1.51 2.68 7.08
N GLU A 618 1.38 1.63 7.88
CA GLU A 618 0.14 0.89 8.08
C GLU A 618 -1.08 1.73 8.47
N PRO A 619 -0.98 2.83 9.24
CA PRO A 619 -2.15 3.68 9.51
C PRO A 619 -2.88 4.16 8.26
N GLY A 620 -2.16 4.29 7.13
CA GLY A 620 -2.71 4.67 5.83
C GLY A 620 -2.61 3.60 4.76
N ASP A 621 -2.17 2.40 5.10
CA ASP A 621 -2.16 1.30 4.15
C ASP A 621 -3.59 0.83 3.84
N PRO A 622 -3.99 0.70 2.57
CA PRO A 622 -5.31 0.20 2.18
C PRO A 622 -5.73 -1.09 2.87
N ILE A 623 -4.77 -1.99 3.14
CA ILE A 623 -5.04 -3.28 3.78
C ILE A 623 -5.65 -3.12 5.18
N SER A 624 -5.31 -2.05 5.88
CA SER A 624 -5.86 -1.74 7.21
C SER A 624 -7.35 -1.42 7.18
N TYR A 625 -7.85 -0.98 6.04
CA TYR A 625 -9.26 -0.62 5.82
C TYR A 625 -10.07 -1.72 5.15
N ALA A 626 -9.42 -2.75 4.64
CA ALA A 626 -10.03 -3.82 3.85
C ALA A 626 -11.22 -4.50 4.55
N GLY A 627 -11.09 -4.83 5.84
CA GLY A 627 -12.14 -5.48 6.62
C GLY A 627 -13.42 -4.65 6.78
N TYR A 628 -13.31 -3.32 6.65
CA TYR A 628 -14.47 -2.42 6.75
C TYR A 628 -15.30 -2.36 5.46
N LEU A 629 -14.81 -2.93 4.38
CA LEU A 629 -15.51 -2.97 3.10
C LEU A 629 -16.56 -4.07 3.06
N SER A 630 -16.32 -5.17 3.76
CA SER A 630 -17.14 -6.37 3.71
C SER A 630 -17.65 -6.81 5.08
N PHE A 631 -16.73 -7.01 6.05
CA PHE A 631 -17.04 -7.67 7.32
C PHE A 631 -17.56 -6.73 8.40
N ASN A 632 -17.00 -5.51 8.47
CA ASN A 632 -17.29 -4.56 9.54
C ASN A 632 -17.53 -3.15 9.01
N PRO A 633 -18.53 -2.95 8.11
CA PRO A 633 -18.82 -1.63 7.56
C PRO A 633 -19.17 -0.66 8.69
N GLN A 634 -18.51 0.50 8.70
CA GLN A 634 -18.73 1.49 9.75
C GLN A 634 -19.96 2.35 9.48
N PRO A 635 -20.72 2.70 10.52
CA PRO A 635 -21.91 3.54 10.37
C PRO A 635 -21.54 5.00 10.06
N ILE A 636 -22.31 5.63 9.20
CA ILE A 636 -22.38 7.08 9.06
C ILE A 636 -23.79 7.52 9.44
N ALA A 637 -23.91 8.71 10.02
CA ALA A 637 -25.22 9.23 10.42
C ALA A 637 -26.24 9.18 9.28
N GLY A 638 -27.37 8.49 9.51
CA GLY A 638 -28.44 8.32 8.53
C GLY A 638 -28.20 7.28 7.44
N VAL A 639 -27.09 6.52 7.49
CA VAL A 639 -26.79 5.45 6.55
C VAL A 639 -26.63 4.13 7.31
N THR A 640 -27.35 3.12 6.88
CA THR A 640 -27.19 1.76 7.41
C THR A 640 -25.86 1.19 6.90
N PRO A 641 -24.99 0.65 7.78
CA PRO A 641 -23.77 -0.01 7.35
C PRO A 641 -24.08 -1.17 6.40
N GLN A 642 -23.39 -1.19 5.28
CA GLN A 642 -23.54 -2.24 4.26
C GLN A 642 -22.19 -2.54 3.63
N PRO A 643 -21.92 -3.79 3.22
CA PRO A 643 -20.80 -4.12 2.36
C PRO A 643 -20.83 -3.30 1.07
N ARG A 644 -19.64 -3.09 0.48
CA ARG A 644 -19.48 -2.28 -0.74
C ARG A 644 -19.60 -3.15 -1.98
N ASN A 645 -20.19 -2.59 -3.06
CA ASN A 645 -20.06 -3.14 -4.40
C ASN A 645 -18.70 -2.74 -4.97
N ILE A 646 -17.81 -3.71 -5.17
CA ILE A 646 -16.44 -3.48 -5.60
C ILE A 646 -16.07 -4.47 -6.69
N ILE A 647 -15.44 -3.98 -7.74
CA ILE A 647 -14.63 -4.79 -8.64
C ILE A 647 -13.21 -4.27 -8.55
N GLN A 648 -12.28 -5.15 -8.21
CA GLN A 648 -10.85 -4.94 -8.33
C GLN A 648 -10.34 -5.68 -9.55
N THR A 649 -9.54 -5.04 -10.38
CA THR A 649 -8.79 -5.73 -11.43
C THR A 649 -7.42 -6.13 -10.92
N GLU A 650 -6.92 -7.24 -11.43
CA GLU A 650 -5.57 -7.76 -11.21
C GLU A 650 -4.96 -8.04 -12.58
N ALA A 651 -3.98 -7.22 -12.95
CA ALA A 651 -3.23 -7.38 -14.18
C ALA A 651 -2.04 -8.30 -13.92
N LEU A 652 -2.08 -9.55 -14.42
CA LEU A 652 -1.11 -10.59 -14.05
C LEU A 652 0.34 -10.33 -14.51
N TRP A 653 0.58 -9.29 -15.29
CA TRP A 653 1.90 -8.86 -15.72
C TRP A 653 2.25 -7.47 -15.19
N ASP A 654 1.58 -7.05 -14.13
CA ASP A 654 1.82 -5.75 -13.50
C ASP A 654 3.14 -5.77 -12.72
N GLU A 655 4.12 -5.01 -13.20
CA GLU A 655 5.43 -4.86 -12.57
C GLU A 655 5.50 -3.70 -11.56
N VAL A 656 4.39 -3.01 -11.33
CA VAL A 656 4.27 -1.89 -10.37
C VAL A 656 3.45 -2.30 -9.17
N VAL A 657 2.15 -2.58 -9.36
CA VAL A 657 1.29 -3.12 -8.30
C VAL A 657 1.13 -4.62 -8.50
N THR A 658 1.92 -5.38 -7.77
CA THR A 658 2.08 -6.81 -7.97
C THR A 658 0.85 -7.61 -7.57
N ASP A 659 0.74 -8.83 -8.09
CA ASP A 659 -0.32 -9.76 -7.71
C ASP A 659 -0.35 -10.00 -6.21
N GLU A 660 0.82 -10.05 -5.58
CA GLU A 660 0.93 -10.23 -4.13
C GLU A 660 0.22 -9.13 -3.36
N ALA A 661 0.33 -7.88 -3.83
CA ALA A 661 -0.34 -6.74 -3.21
C ALA A 661 -1.85 -6.74 -3.49
N ASN A 662 -2.25 -7.10 -4.72
CA ASN A 662 -3.65 -7.27 -5.11
C ASN A 662 -4.35 -8.34 -4.27
N GLU A 663 -3.75 -9.51 -4.18
CA GLU A 663 -4.28 -10.67 -3.47
C GLU A 663 -4.31 -10.49 -1.96
N ALA A 664 -3.27 -9.86 -1.39
CA ALA A 664 -3.24 -9.53 0.03
C ALA A 664 -4.44 -8.68 0.42
N LEU A 665 -4.71 -7.63 -0.36
CA LEU A 665 -5.86 -6.76 -0.13
C LEU A 665 -7.19 -7.49 -0.30
N ALA A 666 -7.34 -8.27 -1.37
CA ALA A 666 -8.54 -9.03 -1.64
C ALA A 666 -8.85 -10.05 -0.53
N ARG A 667 -7.84 -10.74 -0.03
CA ARG A 667 -7.98 -11.67 1.10
C ARG A 667 -8.36 -10.95 2.38
N ALA A 668 -7.71 -9.83 2.68
CA ALA A 668 -8.05 -9.00 3.83
C ALA A 668 -9.50 -8.49 3.80
N ALA A 669 -10.01 -8.21 2.62
CA ALA A 669 -11.38 -7.76 2.40
C ALA A 669 -12.39 -8.92 2.27
N GLY A 670 -11.92 -10.17 2.13
CA GLY A 670 -12.77 -11.34 1.94
C GLY A 670 -13.46 -11.39 0.57
N TRP A 671 -12.82 -10.83 -0.45
CA TRP A 671 -13.37 -10.86 -1.82
C TRP A 671 -13.13 -12.21 -2.48
N GLY A 672 -13.88 -12.51 -3.50
CA GLY A 672 -13.72 -13.72 -4.31
C GLY A 672 -13.04 -13.42 -5.64
N LEU A 673 -12.52 -14.46 -6.27
CA LEU A 673 -11.95 -14.42 -7.62
C LEU A 673 -13.02 -14.80 -8.65
N ALA A 674 -13.30 -13.91 -9.60
CA ALA A 674 -14.25 -14.19 -10.68
C ALA A 674 -13.71 -15.28 -11.62
N VAL A 675 -14.54 -16.25 -11.96
CA VAL A 675 -14.19 -17.35 -12.87
C VAL A 675 -15.08 -17.29 -14.15
N PRO A 676 -14.60 -17.80 -15.28
CA PRO A 676 -13.29 -18.42 -15.43
C PRO A 676 -12.19 -17.41 -15.20
N ASN A 677 -11.24 -17.77 -14.35
CA ASN A 677 -9.96 -17.09 -14.33
C ASN A 677 -9.47 -17.06 -15.77
N VAL A 678 -8.54 -16.22 -16.10
CA VAL A 678 -8.01 -16.07 -17.45
C VAL A 678 -7.31 -17.34 -17.93
N GLY A 679 -8.02 -18.46 -17.87
CA GLY A 679 -7.60 -19.76 -18.33
C GLY A 679 -6.26 -20.22 -17.74
N SER A 680 -5.55 -21.05 -18.50
CA SER A 680 -4.20 -21.50 -18.15
C SER A 680 -3.16 -20.38 -17.96
N ASN A 681 -3.49 -19.17 -18.33
CA ASN A 681 -2.59 -18.03 -18.15
C ASN A 681 -2.67 -17.40 -16.76
N ALA A 682 -3.78 -17.56 -16.04
CA ALA A 682 -3.84 -17.22 -14.62
C ALA A 682 -2.82 -18.04 -13.82
N ASP A 683 -2.51 -19.23 -14.32
CA ASP A 683 -1.51 -20.11 -13.73
C ASP A 683 -0.07 -19.72 -14.11
N LEU A 684 0.16 -18.67 -14.89
CA LEU A 684 1.53 -18.30 -15.26
C LEU A 684 2.34 -17.86 -14.05
N LEU A 685 1.72 -17.17 -13.11
CA LEU A 685 2.35 -16.83 -11.83
C LEU A 685 2.42 -18.06 -10.94
N ASP A 686 1.35 -18.80 -10.81
CA ASP A 686 1.30 -20.04 -10.06
C ASP A 686 2.16 -21.13 -10.69
N ALA A 687 2.23 -21.22 -12.03
CA ALA A 687 3.04 -22.20 -12.74
C ALA A 687 4.52 -21.84 -12.83
N ALA A 688 4.86 -20.54 -12.84
CA ALA A 688 6.24 -20.07 -12.87
C ALA A 688 6.90 -20.11 -11.48
N ALA A 689 6.10 -20.01 -10.43
CA ALA A 689 6.53 -20.10 -9.04
C ALA A 689 5.53 -20.86 -8.16
N PRO A 690 5.21 -22.13 -8.51
CA PRO A 690 4.16 -22.88 -7.81
C PRO A 690 4.44 -23.05 -6.32
N ASP A 691 5.69 -22.91 -5.92
CA ASP A 691 6.16 -23.16 -4.56
C ASP A 691 6.78 -21.95 -3.89
N ALA A 692 7.11 -20.91 -4.67
CA ALA A 692 7.74 -19.71 -4.10
C ALA A 692 6.75 -18.87 -3.31
N ASN A 693 5.45 -19.04 -3.59
CA ASN A 693 4.41 -18.30 -2.91
C ASN A 693 3.06 -19.03 -3.02
N PRO A 694 2.93 -20.17 -2.34
CA PRO A 694 1.65 -20.83 -2.29
C PRO A 694 0.65 -19.86 -1.65
N ARG A 695 -0.40 -19.52 -2.38
CA ARG A 695 -1.56 -18.85 -1.80
C ARG A 695 -2.03 -19.74 -0.65
N ALA A 696 -1.78 -19.34 0.57
CA ALA A 696 -2.14 -20.14 1.73
C ALA A 696 -3.64 -20.41 1.80
N THR A 697 -4.41 -19.48 1.29
CA THR A 697 -5.86 -19.64 1.12
C THR A 697 -6.22 -19.02 -0.20
N PRO A 698 -6.43 -19.77 -1.27
CA PRO A 698 -6.89 -19.23 -2.54
C PRO A 698 -8.14 -18.39 -2.32
N LEU A 699 -8.27 -17.31 -3.10
CA LEU A 699 -9.51 -16.57 -3.14
C LEU A 699 -10.65 -17.54 -3.55
N ALA A 700 -11.80 -17.40 -2.93
CA ALA A 700 -12.96 -18.21 -3.28
C ALA A 700 -13.38 -17.92 -4.73
N ASN A 701 -13.55 -18.97 -5.54
CA ASN A 701 -14.03 -18.81 -6.91
C ASN A 701 -15.48 -18.37 -6.93
N ILE A 702 -15.75 -17.27 -7.66
CA ILE A 702 -17.08 -16.69 -7.83
C ILE A 702 -17.48 -16.77 -9.29
N ASN A 703 -18.67 -17.30 -9.57
CA ASN A 703 -19.21 -17.26 -10.92
C ASN A 703 -19.55 -15.82 -11.31
N PRO A 704 -19.10 -15.30 -12.46
CA PRO A 704 -19.39 -13.94 -12.92
C PRO A 704 -20.89 -13.59 -12.99
N ASP A 705 -21.74 -14.56 -13.17
CA ASP A 705 -23.19 -14.37 -13.17
C ASP A 705 -23.82 -14.31 -11.77
N ASP A 706 -23.06 -14.65 -10.73
CA ASP A 706 -23.55 -14.55 -9.35
C ASP A 706 -23.48 -13.11 -8.88
N ALA A 707 -24.52 -12.66 -8.21
CA ALA A 707 -24.60 -11.35 -7.58
C ALA A 707 -24.68 -11.53 -6.07
N GLY A 708 -24.14 -10.56 -5.33
CA GLY A 708 -24.22 -10.56 -3.87
C GLY A 708 -23.39 -11.67 -3.23
N ASN A 709 -22.13 -11.79 -3.62
CA ASN A 709 -21.23 -12.81 -3.12
C ASN A 709 -20.74 -12.57 -1.66
N ILE A 710 -21.04 -11.42 -1.08
CA ILE A 710 -20.77 -11.15 0.34
C ILE A 710 -21.91 -11.71 1.18
N HIS A 711 -21.86 -13.01 1.43
CA HIS A 711 -22.97 -13.73 2.08
C HIS A 711 -22.84 -13.83 3.60
N ASP A 712 -21.65 -13.84 4.14
CA ASP A 712 -21.38 -14.08 5.56
C ASP A 712 -21.38 -12.82 6.43
N THR A 713 -21.77 -11.68 5.87
CA THR A 713 -21.90 -10.43 6.59
C THR A 713 -23.31 -10.25 7.16
N PRO A 714 -23.50 -9.47 8.23
CA PRO A 714 -24.84 -9.13 8.74
C PRO A 714 -25.71 -8.45 7.69
N VAL A 715 -25.13 -7.92 6.63
CA VAL A 715 -25.81 -7.28 5.51
C VAL A 715 -25.39 -7.99 4.22
N SER A 716 -26.23 -8.87 3.71
CA SER A 716 -26.02 -9.57 2.43
C SER A 716 -26.43 -8.68 1.25
N GLY A 717 -25.93 -8.98 0.05
CA GLY A 717 -26.41 -8.38 -1.20
C GLY A 717 -25.45 -7.38 -1.85
N ALA A 718 -24.17 -7.39 -1.49
CA ALA A 718 -23.12 -6.69 -2.23
C ALA A 718 -22.27 -7.67 -3.03
N THR A 719 -21.73 -7.21 -4.14
CA THR A 719 -20.77 -7.95 -4.96
C THR A 719 -19.39 -7.31 -4.79
N ALA A 720 -18.40 -8.12 -4.36
CA ALA A 720 -17.01 -7.70 -4.25
C ALA A 720 -16.10 -8.82 -4.77
N VAL A 721 -15.40 -8.55 -5.87
CA VAL A 721 -14.64 -9.56 -6.59
C VAL A 721 -13.33 -9.00 -7.13
N VAL A 722 -12.35 -9.90 -7.33
CA VAL A 722 -11.17 -9.69 -8.15
C VAL A 722 -11.45 -10.25 -9.53
N VAL A 723 -11.10 -9.51 -10.57
CA VAL A 723 -11.16 -9.92 -11.96
C VAL A 723 -9.75 -9.88 -12.52
N GLN A 724 -9.24 -11.04 -12.91
CA GLN A 724 -7.90 -11.15 -13.48
C GLN A 724 -7.90 -10.82 -14.96
N CYS A 725 -6.86 -10.16 -15.40
CA CYS A 725 -6.58 -9.85 -16.81
C CYS A 725 -5.19 -10.37 -17.18
N SER A 726 -5.08 -11.10 -18.31
CA SER A 726 -3.81 -11.60 -18.84
C SER A 726 -3.86 -11.78 -20.37
N PRO A 727 -2.86 -11.31 -21.12
CA PRO A 727 -1.72 -10.55 -20.65
C PRO A 727 -2.10 -9.07 -20.48
N CYS A 728 -2.09 -8.59 -19.25
CA CYS A 728 -2.31 -7.19 -18.92
C CYS A 728 -1.19 -6.71 -18.03
N SER A 729 -0.79 -5.47 -18.20
CA SER A 729 0.17 -4.77 -17.39
C SER A 729 -0.50 -3.67 -16.55
N HIS A 730 0.30 -2.82 -15.95
CA HIS A 730 -0.17 -1.71 -15.12
C HIS A 730 -1.12 -0.74 -15.83
N GLY A 731 -0.97 -0.54 -17.15
CA GLY A 731 -1.83 0.32 -17.97
C GLY A 731 -3.10 -0.34 -18.49
N SER A 732 -3.65 -1.32 -17.79
CA SER A 732 -4.77 -2.15 -18.25
C SER A 732 -6.07 -1.40 -18.55
N ASP A 733 -6.25 -0.19 -18.04
CA ASP A 733 -7.40 0.69 -18.32
C ASP A 733 -7.15 1.66 -19.48
N ALA A 734 -5.94 1.70 -20.00
CA ALA A 734 -5.49 2.48 -21.16
C ALA A 734 -5.42 3.98 -20.99
N VAL A 735 -5.43 4.49 -19.80
CA VAL A 735 -5.32 5.93 -19.58
C VAL A 735 -3.93 6.44 -19.91
N ASP A 736 -2.91 5.65 -19.61
CA ASP A 736 -1.51 5.97 -19.81
C ASP A 736 -0.84 5.21 -20.94
N SER A 737 -1.57 4.39 -21.63
CA SER A 737 -0.97 3.66 -22.75
C SER A 737 -0.57 4.63 -23.85
N ILE A 738 0.65 4.99 -23.80
CA ILE A 738 1.37 5.49 -24.94
C ILE A 738 1.45 4.31 -25.91
N GLY A 739 0.71 4.40 -26.99
CA GLY A 739 0.56 3.25 -27.86
C GLY A 739 -0.36 2.22 -27.21
N GLU A 740 -1.62 2.43 -27.41
CA GLU A 740 -2.72 1.55 -27.07
C GLU A 740 -2.40 0.09 -27.13
N ASP A 741 -1.44 -0.22 -27.92
CA ASP A 741 -1.43 -1.48 -28.58
C ASP A 741 -0.20 -2.32 -28.28
N ASP A 742 0.96 -1.72 -28.04
CA ASP A 742 2.20 -2.47 -27.89
C ASP A 742 2.94 -2.10 -26.60
N TYR A 743 2.82 -2.95 -25.63
CA TYR A 743 3.54 -2.82 -24.37
C TYR A 743 4.71 -3.78 -24.33
N ALA A 744 5.91 -3.27 -24.09
CA ALA A 744 7.11 -4.09 -23.97
C ALA A 744 7.44 -4.30 -22.49
N LEU A 745 7.26 -5.51 -22.01
CA LEU A 745 7.61 -5.89 -20.65
C LEU A 745 9.03 -6.46 -20.59
N PRO A 746 9.93 -5.85 -19.83
CA PRO A 746 11.27 -6.33 -19.64
C PRO A 746 11.37 -7.52 -18.67
N TYR A 747 10.32 -7.81 -17.95
CA TYR A 747 10.26 -8.87 -16.97
C TYR A 747 9.15 -9.87 -17.27
N ALA A 748 9.38 -11.13 -16.95
CA ALA A 748 8.34 -12.16 -16.91
C ALA A 748 8.04 -12.53 -15.47
N PRO A 749 6.79 -12.84 -15.12
CA PRO A 749 6.52 -13.43 -13.81
C PRO A 749 7.33 -14.71 -13.57
N PRO A 750 7.94 -14.91 -12.41
CA PRO A 750 7.98 -14.05 -11.23
C PRO A 750 8.97 -12.87 -11.33
N PHE A 751 8.79 -11.99 -12.30
CA PHE A 751 9.57 -10.78 -12.53
C PHE A 751 11.08 -11.01 -12.73
N VAL A 752 11.43 -12.05 -13.44
CA VAL A 752 12.81 -12.32 -13.87
C VAL A 752 13.11 -11.51 -15.13
N PRO A 753 14.24 -10.79 -15.19
CA PRO A 753 14.59 -10.04 -16.38
C PRO A 753 14.61 -10.91 -17.62
N LEU A 754 13.96 -10.46 -18.68
CA LEU A 754 13.94 -11.12 -19.97
C LEU A 754 15.15 -10.68 -20.81
N THR A 755 15.73 -11.62 -21.56
CA THR A 755 16.77 -11.31 -22.54
C THR A 755 16.26 -10.51 -23.74
N THR A 756 14.98 -10.63 -24.01
CA THR A 756 14.23 -9.85 -24.99
C THR A 756 12.88 -9.51 -24.38
N PRO A 757 12.50 -8.24 -24.26
CA PRO A 757 11.19 -7.84 -23.75
C PRO A 757 10.07 -8.50 -24.57
N LEU A 758 9.01 -8.91 -23.90
CA LEU A 758 7.78 -9.35 -24.55
C LEU A 758 6.95 -8.12 -24.92
N THR A 759 6.42 -8.13 -26.13
CA THR A 759 5.49 -7.11 -26.61
C THR A 759 4.12 -7.73 -26.81
N PHE A 760 3.08 -7.09 -26.33
CA PHE A 760 1.70 -7.51 -26.54
C PHE A 760 0.75 -6.31 -26.51
N THR A 761 -0.43 -6.50 -27.04
CA THR A 761 -1.50 -5.49 -27.10
C THR A 761 -2.45 -5.70 -25.94
N GLU A 762 -2.82 -4.66 -25.22
CA GLU A 762 -3.83 -4.73 -24.16
C GLU A 762 -5.24 -4.49 -24.70
N ASP A 763 -6.23 -5.17 -24.11
CA ASP A 763 -7.65 -4.91 -24.42
C ASP A 763 -8.29 -4.11 -23.27
N TYR A 764 -7.93 -2.85 -23.16
CA TYR A 764 -8.47 -1.92 -22.17
C TYR A 764 -10.00 -1.74 -22.27
N ARG A 765 -10.58 -1.98 -23.44
CA ARG A 765 -12.04 -1.87 -23.65
C ARG A 765 -12.79 -2.86 -22.77
N SER A 766 -12.21 -4.03 -22.52
CA SER A 766 -12.79 -5.01 -21.61
C SER A 766 -12.82 -4.49 -20.16
N VAL A 767 -11.76 -3.85 -19.70
CA VAL A 767 -11.69 -3.25 -18.36
C VAL A 767 -12.69 -2.10 -18.22
N GLN A 768 -12.75 -1.21 -19.20
CA GLN A 768 -13.70 -0.10 -19.24
C GLN A 768 -15.15 -0.60 -19.27
N THR A 769 -15.44 -1.61 -20.07
CA THR A 769 -16.77 -2.24 -20.15
C THR A 769 -17.18 -2.85 -18.82
N LEU A 770 -16.26 -3.47 -18.11
CA LEU A 770 -16.51 -4.04 -16.79
C LEU A 770 -16.91 -2.96 -15.79
N ALA A 771 -16.23 -1.81 -15.80
CA ALA A 771 -16.57 -0.67 -14.95
C ALA A 771 -17.97 -0.13 -15.28
N VAL A 772 -18.29 0.02 -16.56
CA VAL A 772 -19.61 0.46 -17.04
C VAL A 772 -20.71 -0.50 -16.55
N HIS A 773 -20.50 -1.80 -16.64
CA HIS A 773 -21.48 -2.79 -16.16
C HIS A 773 -21.69 -2.72 -14.65
N LEU A 774 -20.64 -2.59 -13.86
CA LEU A 774 -20.73 -2.40 -12.41
C LEU A 774 -21.59 -1.18 -12.08
N PHE A 775 -21.31 -0.05 -12.70
CA PHE A 775 -22.01 1.20 -12.40
C PHE A 775 -23.45 1.20 -12.91
N THR A 776 -23.72 0.60 -14.06
CA THR A 776 -25.08 0.42 -14.59
C THR A 776 -25.97 -0.34 -13.59
N ASP A 777 -25.50 -1.50 -13.12
CA ASP A 777 -26.25 -2.30 -12.15
C ASP A 777 -26.42 -1.52 -10.82
N ALA A 778 -25.35 -0.88 -10.34
CA ALA A 778 -25.35 -0.12 -9.09
C ALA A 778 -26.30 1.09 -9.15
N PHE A 779 -26.32 1.84 -10.25
CA PHE A 779 -27.21 2.99 -10.45
C PHE A 779 -28.68 2.55 -10.62
N ALA A 780 -28.90 1.39 -11.21
CA ALA A 780 -30.23 0.78 -11.28
C ALA A 780 -30.73 0.28 -9.91
N GLY A 781 -29.87 0.27 -8.89
CA GLY A 781 -30.20 -0.27 -7.56
C GLY A 781 -30.29 -1.79 -7.54
N THR A 782 -29.72 -2.46 -8.52
CA THR A 782 -29.57 -3.92 -8.56
C THR A 782 -28.21 -4.31 -7.99
N VAL A 783 -28.11 -5.51 -7.45
CA VAL A 783 -26.81 -6.04 -7.00
C VAL A 783 -25.98 -6.38 -8.24
N PRO A 784 -24.77 -5.80 -8.38
CA PRO A 784 -23.97 -5.96 -9.58
C PRO A 784 -23.59 -7.42 -9.87
N LYS A 785 -23.41 -7.71 -11.16
CA LYS A 785 -22.82 -8.93 -11.67
C LYS A 785 -21.58 -8.59 -12.50
N VAL A 786 -20.61 -9.48 -12.50
CA VAL A 786 -19.42 -9.39 -13.38
C VAL A 786 -19.83 -9.88 -14.77
N LYS A 787 -20.36 -8.98 -15.59
CA LYS A 787 -20.81 -9.28 -16.95
C LYS A 787 -19.87 -8.69 -17.97
N GLY A 788 -19.77 -9.36 -19.12
CA GLY A 788 -19.16 -8.80 -20.33
C GLY A 788 -17.64 -8.73 -20.33
N PHE A 789 -17.01 -9.15 -19.24
CA PHE A 789 -15.57 -9.32 -19.22
C PHE A 789 -15.24 -10.64 -19.93
N THR A 790 -14.71 -10.52 -21.11
CA THR A 790 -14.01 -11.63 -21.75
C THR A 790 -12.55 -11.26 -21.64
N PRO A 791 -11.77 -11.92 -20.79
CA PRO A 791 -10.35 -11.64 -20.70
C PRO A 791 -9.74 -11.75 -22.09
N PRO A 792 -8.84 -10.87 -22.48
CA PRO A 792 -8.14 -11.00 -23.74
C PRO A 792 -7.35 -12.31 -23.72
N VAL A 793 -7.86 -13.31 -24.42
CA VAL A 793 -7.12 -14.56 -24.63
C VAL A 793 -6.16 -14.31 -25.78
N ARG A 794 -4.95 -13.92 -25.48
CA ARG A 794 -3.91 -13.80 -26.49
C ARG A 794 -2.98 -14.98 -26.40
N THR A 795 -2.92 -15.73 -27.46
CA THR A 795 -1.86 -16.72 -27.68
C THR A 795 -0.55 -15.96 -27.88
N ARG A 796 0.44 -16.26 -27.07
CA ARG A 796 1.83 -15.86 -27.25
C ARG A 796 2.31 -16.17 -28.67
#